data_2bba722c9455b33e8d8f81e8b8168c1c
#
_entry.id   2bba722c9455b33e8d8f81e8b8168c1c
#
_cell.length_a   1.000
_cell.length_b   1.000
_cell.length_c   1.000
_cell.angle_alpha   90.00
_cell.angle_beta   90.00
_cell.angle_gamma   90.00
#
_symmetry.space_group_name_H-M   'P 1'
#
loop_
_entity.id
_entity.type
_entity.pdbx_description
1 polymer ?
#
loop_
_entity_poly.entity_id
_entity_poly.type
_entity_poly.pdbx_seq_one_letter_code
_entity_poly.pdbx_strand_id
1 'polypeptide(L)'
;MDTLLQIPALTDAEEVTCDVLVIGGGTAGTMAALTAAEHGADVLLLEKAHVRHSGALAMGMDGVNNAVIPGRAEPDDYVAEITRANDGIVDQSTVRQTATRGFDMVQRLESYGVKFEKDEHGEYAVRRVHRSGSYVLPMPEGKDVKKVLYRQLRRREMRERIRIENRVMPVRVLTAAGRAVGAVGLHTRTGAFVTVRAGAVILATGACGRLGLPASGYLYGTYENPTNAGDGYAMAYHAGAELTGIECFQINPLIKDYNGPACAYVANPFGGYQVNRHGERFVDSDYWSGQMMAEFAAEVASDRGPVYLKLSHLPEESISALESILHSTERPTRGTFHSGRGHDYRTHDIEMHISEIGLCGGHSASGVRVDDHARTTVPRLYAAGDLACVPHNYMIGAFVFGDLAGADASQYTSYEGELPLDQLQEAHELVYRPLRNPDGPPQPQVEYKLRRFVNDYVAPPKSGARLSLAVEAFERMRADIAAMGARTPHELMRCAEVSFIRDCAEMAARASLARTESRWGLYHDRLDHPRRDDASWFHHLDLRKSPAGAMEFTARPVAPYLVPVDEFRPAGGPSRDLGEVHPEQVAIAGAREAAPVAMRQEPTGAVTVVRPGTDADAPATPRLLELLSLAEDEPPLSALTPYLTDPEPTVRRTAVTVLTETVPPGTGPALAAALADTDAGVRATAAASLRELVETLAPEPALRDGLAAALSEADPVVRAAALDALHVLRLGDTGLFTASLSDSDIAVRIAAVRALVSVDAAGELARAATADPSREVRVTIAKALATVTAGQPDGTTSDGPGPDMVHSALAGLIDDPDALVRAAAYEALGTTGCPAPLAARAEAALSDPAWQVRAGATTALSLAAPGLAVPALVKSLADPNADVRKAAVTALIRHRATKDARVALATATTDPDADVRAYAARAL
;
A
#
# COMPACT_ATOMS: atom_id res chain seq x y z
N MET A 1 -28.86 -31.27 13.32
CA MET A 1 -28.48 -32.10 12.15
C MET A 1 -27.75 -31.17 11.21
N ASP A 2 -26.43 -31.16 11.23
CA ASP A 2 -25.66 -30.40 10.28
C ASP A 2 -25.93 -30.96 8.89
N THR A 3 -26.62 -30.19 8.06
CA THR A 3 -26.79 -30.53 6.65
C THR A 3 -25.38 -30.44 6.03
N LEU A 4 -24.80 -31.60 5.68
CA LEU A 4 -23.55 -31.65 4.94
C LEU A 4 -23.71 -30.82 3.65
N LEU A 5 -22.75 -29.98 3.35
CA LEU A 5 -22.70 -29.20 2.13
C LEU A 5 -22.75 -30.16 0.94
N GLN A 6 -23.67 -29.94 -0.01
CA GLN A 6 -23.79 -30.75 -1.22
C GLN A 6 -22.76 -30.26 -2.25
N ILE A 7 -22.13 -31.20 -2.96
CA ILE A 7 -21.24 -30.85 -4.09
C ILE A 7 -22.13 -30.35 -5.24
N PRO A 8 -21.99 -29.06 -5.67
CA PRO A 8 -22.76 -28.52 -6.77
C PRO A 8 -22.37 -29.23 -8.08
N ALA A 9 -23.29 -29.38 -9.01
CA ALA A 9 -22.93 -29.83 -10.34
C ALA A 9 -22.22 -28.71 -11.12
N LEU A 10 -21.37 -29.07 -12.08
CA LEU A 10 -20.72 -28.08 -12.95
C LEU A 10 -21.71 -27.17 -13.71
N THR A 11 -22.90 -27.72 -14.01
CA THR A 11 -24.00 -26.98 -14.64
C THR A 11 -24.66 -25.94 -13.74
N ASP A 12 -24.43 -26.03 -12.43
CA ASP A 12 -25.00 -25.13 -11.43
C ASP A 12 -24.03 -23.98 -11.10
N ALA A 13 -22.90 -23.90 -11.83
CA ALA A 13 -21.91 -22.86 -11.66
C ALA A 13 -22.51 -21.47 -11.96
N GLU A 14 -22.26 -20.53 -11.08
CA GLU A 14 -22.55 -19.12 -11.34
C GLU A 14 -21.58 -18.60 -12.40
N GLU A 15 -22.10 -18.14 -13.54
CA GLU A 15 -21.30 -17.63 -14.63
C GLU A 15 -21.36 -16.11 -14.68
N VAL A 16 -20.18 -15.45 -14.62
CA VAL A 16 -20.03 -14.01 -14.68
C VAL A 16 -19.15 -13.66 -15.87
N THR A 17 -19.41 -12.49 -16.51
CA THR A 17 -18.65 -12.01 -17.67
C THR A 17 -18.11 -10.60 -17.40
N CYS A 18 -16.88 -10.32 -17.83
CA CYS A 18 -16.26 -8.99 -17.74
C CYS A 18 -15.20 -8.81 -18.85
N ASP A 19 -14.79 -7.57 -19.10
CA ASP A 19 -13.65 -7.28 -19.97
C ASP A 19 -12.33 -7.60 -19.25
N VAL A 20 -12.17 -7.11 -18.03
CA VAL A 20 -10.99 -7.29 -17.21
C VAL A 20 -11.36 -7.94 -15.88
N LEU A 21 -10.79 -9.11 -15.63
CA LEU A 21 -10.87 -9.80 -14.34
C LEU A 21 -9.63 -9.46 -13.50
N VAL A 22 -9.84 -8.86 -12.34
CA VAL A 22 -8.78 -8.62 -11.36
C VAL A 22 -8.94 -9.60 -10.20
N ILE A 23 -7.89 -10.36 -9.89
CA ILE A 23 -7.87 -11.34 -8.80
C ILE A 23 -6.98 -10.83 -7.67
N GLY A 24 -7.61 -10.47 -6.56
CA GLY A 24 -7.00 -9.90 -5.37
C GLY A 24 -7.22 -8.40 -5.23
N GLY A 25 -7.85 -7.99 -4.13
CA GLY A 25 -8.22 -6.62 -3.82
C GLY A 25 -7.15 -5.84 -3.00
N GLY A 26 -5.88 -6.25 -3.06
CA GLY A 26 -4.75 -5.55 -2.45
C GLY A 26 -4.40 -4.24 -3.17
N THR A 27 -3.20 -3.71 -2.90
CA THR A 27 -2.69 -2.46 -3.50
C THR A 27 -2.71 -2.49 -5.02
N ALA A 28 -2.05 -3.49 -5.61
CA ALA A 28 -1.91 -3.62 -7.06
C ALA A 28 -3.26 -3.86 -7.73
N GLY A 29 -4.10 -4.76 -7.18
CA GLY A 29 -5.39 -5.08 -7.77
C GLY A 29 -6.38 -3.92 -7.69
N THR A 30 -6.39 -3.15 -6.60
CA THR A 30 -7.20 -1.94 -6.50
C THR A 30 -6.80 -0.91 -7.56
N MET A 31 -5.49 -0.67 -7.75
CA MET A 31 -5.02 0.26 -8.76
C MET A 31 -5.32 -0.25 -10.17
N ALA A 32 -5.13 -1.54 -10.44
CA ALA A 32 -5.45 -2.14 -11.73
C ALA A 32 -6.93 -2.00 -12.09
N ALA A 33 -7.82 -2.25 -11.11
CA ALA A 33 -9.26 -2.11 -11.30
C ALA A 33 -9.66 -0.65 -11.61
N LEU A 34 -9.11 0.32 -10.85
CA LEU A 34 -9.36 1.74 -11.07
C LEU A 34 -8.90 2.17 -12.47
N THR A 35 -7.65 1.82 -12.82
CA THR A 35 -7.08 2.22 -14.12
C THR A 35 -7.83 1.57 -15.28
N ALA A 36 -8.16 0.28 -15.21
CA ALA A 36 -8.92 -0.39 -16.27
C ALA A 36 -10.31 0.25 -16.46
N ALA A 37 -11.00 0.60 -15.36
CA ALA A 37 -12.29 1.26 -15.41
C ALA A 37 -12.20 2.69 -15.96
N GLU A 38 -11.16 3.45 -15.61
CA GLU A 38 -10.86 4.78 -16.15
C GLU A 38 -10.66 4.74 -17.68
N HIS A 39 -10.10 3.62 -18.20
CA HIS A 39 -9.96 3.36 -19.64
C HIS A 39 -11.24 2.78 -20.29
N GLY A 40 -12.31 2.63 -19.53
CA GLY A 40 -13.64 2.28 -20.05
C GLY A 40 -14.00 0.79 -20.01
N ALA A 41 -13.15 -0.09 -19.48
CA ALA A 41 -13.43 -1.52 -19.36
C ALA A 41 -14.52 -1.81 -18.31
N ASP A 42 -15.28 -2.90 -18.53
CA ASP A 42 -16.10 -3.57 -17.51
C ASP A 42 -15.21 -4.46 -16.65
N VAL A 43 -15.05 -4.11 -15.38
CA VAL A 43 -14.11 -4.75 -14.46
C VAL A 43 -14.83 -5.60 -13.43
N LEU A 44 -14.37 -6.83 -13.23
CA LEU A 44 -14.74 -7.67 -12.08
C LEU A 44 -13.53 -7.83 -11.17
N LEU A 45 -13.66 -7.39 -9.91
CA LEU A 45 -12.65 -7.56 -8.88
C LEU A 45 -13.07 -8.65 -7.90
N LEU A 46 -12.36 -9.77 -7.91
CA LEU A 46 -12.57 -10.89 -6.98
C LEU A 46 -11.60 -10.82 -5.80
N GLU A 47 -12.15 -10.98 -4.60
CA GLU A 47 -11.36 -11.03 -3.36
C GLU A 47 -11.81 -12.19 -2.48
N LYS A 48 -10.88 -13.07 -2.07
CA LYS A 48 -11.20 -14.23 -1.23
C LYS A 48 -11.61 -13.87 0.21
N ALA A 49 -11.22 -12.68 0.68
CA ALA A 49 -11.66 -12.09 1.92
C ALA A 49 -12.63 -10.93 1.66
N HIS A 50 -12.26 -9.71 2.00
CA HIS A 50 -13.05 -8.51 1.73
C HIS A 50 -12.09 -7.40 1.26
N VAL A 51 -12.38 -6.76 0.13
CA VAL A 51 -11.50 -5.76 -0.50
C VAL A 51 -11.09 -4.64 0.44
N ARG A 52 -11.98 -4.18 1.32
CA ARG A 52 -11.69 -3.12 2.29
C ARG A 52 -10.55 -3.48 3.25
N HIS A 53 -10.40 -4.76 3.59
CA HIS A 53 -9.47 -5.25 4.62
C HIS A 53 -8.38 -6.16 4.06
N SER A 54 -8.30 -6.33 2.75
CA SER A 54 -7.34 -7.22 2.10
C SER A 54 -6.02 -6.52 1.76
N GLY A 55 -4.98 -7.33 1.58
CA GLY A 55 -3.65 -6.91 1.18
C GLY A 55 -2.76 -6.40 2.33
N ALA A 56 -1.50 -6.14 2.02
CA ALA A 56 -0.50 -5.70 3.00
C ALA A 56 -0.83 -4.35 3.65
N LEU A 57 -1.42 -3.41 2.90
CA LEU A 57 -1.83 -2.09 3.42
C LEU A 57 -2.81 -2.16 4.60
N ALA A 58 -3.68 -3.18 4.64
CA ALA A 58 -4.60 -3.37 5.74
C ALA A 58 -3.91 -3.73 7.06
N MET A 59 -2.67 -4.21 6.99
CA MET A 59 -1.84 -4.53 8.16
C MET A 59 -1.20 -3.30 8.80
N GLY A 60 -1.27 -2.13 8.16
CA GLY A 60 -0.69 -0.87 8.60
C GLY A 60 0.64 -0.57 7.89
N MET A 61 0.83 0.68 7.52
CA MET A 61 2.04 1.20 6.88
C MET A 61 2.33 2.60 7.38
N ASP A 62 3.59 2.95 7.55
CA ASP A 62 4.03 4.27 8.00
C ASP A 62 4.59 5.17 6.88
N GLY A 63 4.77 4.59 5.69
CA GLY A 63 5.29 5.33 4.55
C GLY A 63 5.25 4.55 3.24
N VAL A 64 5.41 5.28 2.14
CA VAL A 64 5.63 4.72 0.80
C VAL A 64 7.13 4.57 0.57
N ASN A 65 7.57 3.33 0.41
CA ASN A 65 8.98 3.01 0.18
C ASN A 65 9.34 3.17 -1.31
N ASN A 66 10.59 3.52 -1.55
CA ASN A 66 11.25 3.50 -2.87
C ASN A 66 10.66 4.44 -3.93
N ALA A 67 9.94 5.47 -3.54
CA ALA A 67 9.56 6.53 -4.48
C ALA A 67 10.79 7.35 -4.87
N VAL A 68 11.09 7.41 -6.15
CA VAL A 68 12.13 8.30 -6.71
C VAL A 68 11.55 9.68 -6.86
N ILE A 69 11.93 10.61 -5.98
CA ILE A 69 11.39 11.98 -5.96
C ILE A 69 12.26 12.86 -6.86
N PRO A 70 11.68 13.50 -7.88
CA PRO A 70 12.42 14.38 -8.78
C PRO A 70 13.20 15.46 -8.03
N GLY A 71 14.49 15.63 -8.38
CA GLY A 71 15.40 16.58 -7.75
C GLY A 71 16.08 16.07 -6.45
N ARG A 72 15.63 14.93 -5.89
CA ARG A 72 16.24 14.30 -4.71
C ARG A 72 16.91 12.97 -5.01
N ALA A 73 16.45 12.28 -6.05
CA ALA A 73 17.04 11.04 -6.55
C ALA A 73 16.81 10.93 -8.06
N GLU A 74 17.70 10.25 -8.75
CA GLU A 74 17.58 10.00 -10.17
C GLU A 74 17.12 8.56 -10.44
N PRO A 75 16.24 8.33 -11.45
CA PRO A 75 15.80 6.99 -11.81
C PRO A 75 16.94 6.02 -12.14
N ASP A 76 17.99 6.50 -12.80
CA ASP A 76 19.12 5.66 -13.18
C ASP A 76 19.95 5.22 -11.97
N ASP A 77 20.10 6.09 -10.95
CA ASP A 77 20.75 5.72 -9.68
C ASP A 77 19.97 4.62 -8.96
N TYR A 78 18.65 4.73 -8.94
CA TYR A 78 17.77 3.70 -8.37
C TYR A 78 17.92 2.37 -9.10
N VAL A 79 17.88 2.37 -10.45
CA VAL A 79 18.03 1.16 -11.25
C VAL A 79 19.39 0.50 -11.01
N ALA A 80 20.46 1.29 -10.92
CA ALA A 80 21.80 0.79 -10.63
C ALA A 80 21.90 0.17 -9.22
N GLU A 81 21.27 0.79 -8.22
CA GLU A 81 21.24 0.28 -6.84
C GLU A 81 20.50 -1.05 -6.75
N ILE A 82 19.29 -1.14 -7.33
CA ILE A 82 18.53 -2.39 -7.34
C ILE A 82 19.27 -3.50 -8.10
N THR A 83 19.99 -3.15 -9.16
CA THR A 83 20.82 -4.11 -9.90
C THR A 83 21.93 -4.67 -8.99
N ARG A 84 22.61 -3.84 -8.20
CA ARG A 84 23.62 -4.28 -7.22
C ARG A 84 23.01 -5.13 -6.11
N ALA A 85 21.87 -4.71 -5.57
CA ALA A 85 21.17 -5.44 -4.51
C ALA A 85 20.73 -6.84 -4.93
N ASN A 86 20.56 -7.08 -6.24
CA ASN A 86 20.20 -8.37 -6.81
C ASN A 86 21.37 -9.12 -7.46
N ASP A 87 22.61 -8.80 -7.06
CA ASP A 87 23.83 -9.44 -7.61
C ASP A 87 23.86 -9.47 -9.14
N GLY A 88 23.33 -8.43 -9.78
CA GLY A 88 23.31 -8.24 -11.23
C GLY A 88 22.20 -9.00 -11.98
N ILE A 89 21.48 -9.92 -11.35
CA ILE A 89 20.42 -10.69 -12.03
C ILE A 89 19.09 -9.96 -11.90
N VAL A 90 18.81 -9.09 -12.85
CA VAL A 90 17.62 -8.22 -12.84
C VAL A 90 17.20 -7.86 -14.26
N ASP A 91 15.89 -7.75 -14.49
CA ASP A 91 15.32 -7.12 -15.67
C ASP A 91 15.18 -5.62 -15.42
N GLN A 92 16.19 -4.83 -15.83
CA GLN A 92 16.23 -3.39 -15.57
C GLN A 92 15.06 -2.62 -16.18
N SER A 93 14.43 -3.13 -17.24
CA SER A 93 13.25 -2.51 -17.85
C SER A 93 12.08 -2.41 -16.87
N THR A 94 11.85 -3.46 -16.07
CA THR A 94 10.79 -3.48 -15.05
C THR A 94 11.10 -2.56 -13.88
N VAL A 95 12.34 -2.59 -13.38
CA VAL A 95 12.79 -1.69 -12.30
C VAL A 95 12.71 -0.23 -12.73
N ARG A 96 13.03 0.07 -14.00
CA ARG A 96 12.91 1.42 -14.54
C ARG A 96 11.49 1.94 -14.56
N GLN A 97 10.48 1.08 -14.81
CA GLN A 97 9.07 1.50 -14.69
C GLN A 97 8.74 1.99 -13.28
N THR A 98 9.16 1.26 -12.25
CA THR A 98 8.99 1.70 -10.87
C THR A 98 9.71 3.04 -10.60
N ALA A 99 10.96 3.16 -11.04
CA ALA A 99 11.78 4.35 -10.83
C ALA A 99 11.19 5.62 -11.49
N THR A 100 10.65 5.49 -12.71
CA THR A 100 10.19 6.63 -13.49
C THR A 100 8.72 7.01 -13.23
N ARG A 101 7.86 6.03 -12.87
CA ARG A 101 6.42 6.25 -12.66
C ARG A 101 6.03 6.34 -11.19
N GLY A 102 6.93 5.99 -10.28
CA GLY A 102 6.61 5.92 -8.86
C GLY A 102 6.13 7.24 -8.29
N PHE A 103 6.72 8.36 -8.70
CA PHE A 103 6.32 9.69 -8.23
C PHE A 103 4.92 10.09 -8.75
N ASP A 104 4.56 9.75 -9.98
CA ASP A 104 3.21 9.98 -10.52
C ASP A 104 2.17 9.24 -9.67
N MET A 105 2.50 8.02 -9.20
CA MET A 105 1.61 7.27 -8.29
C MET A 105 1.48 7.95 -6.92
N VAL A 106 2.54 8.55 -6.39
CA VAL A 106 2.46 9.36 -5.15
C VAL A 106 1.50 10.52 -5.34
N GLN A 107 1.63 11.27 -6.43
CA GLN A 107 0.73 12.39 -6.75
C GLN A 107 -0.72 11.93 -6.94
N ARG A 108 -0.92 10.79 -7.60
CA ARG A 108 -2.25 10.18 -7.76
C ARG A 108 -2.88 9.80 -6.43
N LEU A 109 -2.11 9.20 -5.52
CA LEU A 109 -2.56 8.88 -4.16
C LEU A 109 -2.92 10.14 -3.37
N GLU A 110 -2.14 11.20 -3.48
CA GLU A 110 -2.43 12.49 -2.87
C GLU A 110 -3.73 13.09 -3.42
N SER A 111 -3.97 12.98 -4.73
CA SER A 111 -5.23 13.42 -5.36
C SER A 111 -6.44 12.62 -4.88
N TYR A 112 -6.25 11.37 -4.47
CA TYR A 112 -7.27 10.53 -3.86
C TYR A 112 -7.55 10.88 -2.39
N GLY A 113 -6.70 11.71 -1.79
CA GLY A 113 -6.83 12.15 -0.40
C GLY A 113 -5.91 11.44 0.58
N VAL A 114 -4.91 10.68 0.12
CA VAL A 114 -3.83 10.20 0.97
C VAL A 114 -2.99 11.40 1.42
N LYS A 115 -2.76 11.51 2.71
CA LYS A 115 -1.95 12.59 3.26
C LYS A 115 -0.51 12.09 3.43
N PHE A 116 0.42 12.79 2.80
CA PHE A 116 1.85 12.63 3.04
C PHE A 116 2.32 13.73 3.99
N GLU A 117 3.27 13.41 4.85
CA GLU A 117 3.93 14.43 5.66
C GLU A 117 4.66 15.40 4.75
N LYS A 118 4.46 16.69 4.99
CA LYS A 118 5.18 17.77 4.33
C LYS A 118 6.05 18.43 5.37
N ASP A 119 7.23 18.86 4.95
CA ASP A 119 8.08 19.70 5.79
C ASP A 119 7.53 21.13 5.91
N GLU A 120 8.24 21.99 6.63
CA GLU A 120 7.86 23.39 6.86
C GLU A 120 7.80 24.23 5.57
N HIS A 121 8.35 23.71 4.47
CA HIS A 121 8.36 24.34 3.14
C HIS A 121 7.25 23.81 2.22
N GLY A 122 6.45 22.84 2.71
CA GLY A 122 5.42 22.17 1.92
C GLY A 122 5.97 21.11 0.97
N GLU A 123 7.26 20.79 1.04
CA GLU A 123 7.87 19.68 0.31
C GLU A 123 7.63 18.35 1.05
N TYR A 124 7.65 17.23 0.33
CA TYR A 124 7.48 15.93 0.96
C TYR A 124 8.57 15.68 2.00
N ALA A 125 8.16 15.41 3.24
CA ALA A 125 9.08 14.91 4.26
C ALA A 125 9.57 13.53 3.83
N VAL A 126 10.88 13.29 3.93
CA VAL A 126 11.51 12.04 3.48
C VAL A 126 12.35 11.44 4.57
N ARG A 127 12.37 10.11 4.64
CA ARG A 127 13.31 9.34 5.44
C ARG A 127 14.25 8.60 4.51
N ARG A 128 15.54 8.78 4.68
CA ARG A 128 16.54 8.09 3.89
C ARG A 128 16.64 6.63 4.35
N VAL A 129 16.47 5.70 3.44
CA VAL A 129 16.47 4.25 3.74
C VAL A 129 17.56 3.51 2.97
N HIS A 130 18.00 4.06 1.83
CA HIS A 130 19.06 3.50 1.00
C HIS A 130 20.28 4.44 0.92
N ARG A 131 21.43 3.89 0.53
CA ARG A 131 22.67 4.66 0.37
C ARG A 131 22.57 5.68 -0.75
N SER A 132 21.92 5.32 -1.85
CA SER A 132 21.81 6.15 -3.06
C SER A 132 20.73 7.22 -3.00
N GLY A 133 19.88 7.24 -2.00
CA GLY A 133 18.87 8.27 -1.85
C GLY A 133 17.45 7.90 -2.24
N SER A 134 17.11 6.61 -2.31
CA SER A 134 15.71 6.18 -2.31
C SER A 134 15.06 6.51 -0.98
N TYR A 135 13.85 7.05 -0.99
CA TYR A 135 13.24 7.67 0.19
C TYR A 135 11.94 6.99 0.58
N VAL A 136 11.70 6.90 1.88
CA VAL A 136 10.37 6.63 2.42
C VAL A 136 9.64 7.96 2.59
N LEU A 137 8.46 8.05 2.02
CA LEU A 137 7.53 9.16 2.22
C LEU A 137 6.62 8.83 3.41
N PRO A 138 6.76 9.51 4.57
CA PRO A 138 5.93 9.25 5.73
C PRO A 138 4.46 9.58 5.47
N MET A 139 3.59 8.73 5.99
CA MET A 139 2.14 8.89 5.95
C MET A 139 1.60 8.90 7.39
N PRO A 140 1.17 10.03 7.95
CA PRO A 140 0.69 10.11 9.32
C PRO A 140 -0.46 9.13 9.63
N GLU A 141 -1.27 8.86 8.61
CA GLU A 141 -2.45 8.00 8.67
C GLU A 141 -2.32 6.83 7.67
N GLY A 142 -1.14 6.21 7.60
CA GLY A 142 -0.83 5.17 6.58
C GLY A 142 -1.80 4.00 6.56
N LYS A 143 -2.36 3.62 7.72
CA LYS A 143 -3.43 2.61 7.83
C LYS A 143 -4.70 2.99 7.07
N ASP A 144 -4.91 4.27 6.80
CA ASP A 144 -6.10 4.77 6.11
C ASP A 144 -5.95 4.77 4.58
N VAL A 145 -4.76 4.53 4.04
CA VAL A 145 -4.55 4.42 2.58
C VAL A 145 -5.48 3.37 1.98
N LYS A 146 -5.64 2.22 2.63
CA LYS A 146 -6.56 1.17 2.16
C LYS A 146 -8.01 1.64 2.13
N LYS A 147 -8.43 2.43 3.11
CA LYS A 147 -9.78 3.03 3.14
C LYS A 147 -9.95 4.04 2.01
N VAL A 148 -8.93 4.86 1.75
CA VAL A 148 -8.93 5.82 0.64
C VAL A 148 -9.08 5.09 -0.70
N LEU A 149 -8.30 4.03 -0.93
CA LEU A 149 -8.40 3.22 -2.16
C LEU A 149 -9.76 2.55 -2.30
N TYR A 150 -10.29 1.98 -1.22
CA TYR A 150 -11.62 1.37 -1.22
C TYR A 150 -12.71 2.40 -1.53
N ARG A 151 -12.60 3.63 -1.00
CA ARG A 151 -13.49 4.74 -1.33
C ARG A 151 -13.44 5.08 -2.82
N GLN A 152 -12.23 5.10 -3.45
CA GLN A 152 -12.12 5.34 -4.89
C GLN A 152 -12.86 4.28 -5.72
N LEU A 153 -12.72 3.00 -5.38
CA LEU A 153 -13.48 1.92 -6.02
C LEU A 153 -15.00 2.11 -5.93
N ARG A 154 -15.47 2.76 -4.88
CA ARG A 154 -16.90 2.98 -4.61
C ARG A 154 -17.43 4.33 -5.06
N ARG A 155 -16.64 5.17 -5.70
CA ARG A 155 -17.14 6.39 -6.35
C ARG A 155 -18.19 6.02 -7.39
N ARG A 156 -19.24 6.86 -7.50
CA ARG A 156 -20.38 6.60 -8.38
C ARG A 156 -19.95 6.18 -9.79
N GLU A 157 -19.00 6.90 -10.38
CA GLU A 157 -18.49 6.64 -11.73
C GLU A 157 -17.80 5.27 -11.84
N MET A 158 -17.07 4.86 -10.79
CA MET A 158 -16.36 3.58 -10.73
C MET A 158 -17.33 2.42 -10.51
N ARG A 159 -18.35 2.58 -9.67
CA ARG A 159 -19.37 1.55 -9.41
C ARG A 159 -20.17 1.14 -10.65
N GLU A 160 -20.27 2.00 -11.65
CA GLU A 160 -20.91 1.68 -12.91
C GLU A 160 -20.06 0.73 -13.78
N ARG A 161 -18.75 0.63 -13.48
CA ARG A 161 -17.78 -0.16 -14.27
C ARG A 161 -17.05 -1.23 -13.45
N ILE A 162 -16.97 -1.10 -12.13
CA ILE A 162 -16.28 -2.06 -11.26
C ILE A 162 -17.31 -2.78 -10.41
N ARG A 163 -17.44 -4.09 -10.64
CA ARG A 163 -18.15 -5.02 -9.77
C ARG A 163 -17.15 -5.64 -8.80
N ILE A 164 -17.44 -5.64 -7.52
CA ILE A 164 -16.60 -6.21 -6.47
C ILE A 164 -17.33 -7.43 -5.91
N GLU A 165 -16.73 -8.61 -6.06
CA GLU A 165 -17.22 -9.86 -5.48
C GLU A 165 -16.25 -10.27 -4.35
N ASN A 166 -16.68 -9.99 -3.12
CA ASN A 166 -15.98 -10.43 -1.93
C ASN A 166 -16.29 -11.91 -1.66
N ARG A 167 -15.41 -12.58 -0.91
CA ARG A 167 -15.57 -13.98 -0.53
C ARG A 167 -15.50 -14.97 -1.71
N VAL A 168 -15.00 -14.56 -2.86
CA VAL A 168 -14.73 -15.44 -3.99
C VAL A 168 -13.25 -15.70 -4.11
N MET A 169 -12.82 -16.95 -3.93
CA MET A 169 -11.45 -17.40 -4.08
C MET A 169 -11.27 -18.10 -5.44
N PRO A 170 -10.64 -17.45 -6.42
CA PRO A 170 -10.22 -18.14 -7.64
C PRO A 170 -9.19 -19.23 -7.33
N VAL A 171 -9.34 -20.38 -7.99
CA VAL A 171 -8.43 -21.52 -7.81
C VAL A 171 -7.67 -21.86 -9.10
N ARG A 172 -8.14 -21.38 -10.25
CA ARG A 172 -7.48 -21.61 -11.54
C ARG A 172 -7.78 -20.48 -12.52
N VAL A 173 -6.76 -20.05 -13.25
CA VAL A 173 -6.90 -19.26 -14.47
C VAL A 173 -7.23 -20.22 -15.60
N LEU A 174 -8.27 -19.91 -16.37
CA LEU A 174 -8.69 -20.68 -17.55
C LEU A 174 -7.95 -20.20 -18.79
N THR A 175 -7.44 -21.15 -19.56
CA THR A 175 -6.69 -20.85 -20.79
C THR A 175 -7.30 -21.58 -21.98
N ALA A 176 -7.46 -20.87 -23.09
CA ALA A 176 -7.90 -21.44 -24.37
C ALA A 176 -6.99 -20.91 -25.49
N ALA A 177 -6.58 -21.78 -26.41
CA ALA A 177 -5.67 -21.44 -27.51
C ALA A 177 -4.41 -20.70 -27.02
N GLY A 178 -3.85 -21.11 -25.87
CA GLY A 178 -2.61 -20.56 -25.29
C GLY A 178 -2.73 -19.17 -24.69
N ARG A 179 -3.94 -18.65 -24.41
CA ARG A 179 -4.19 -17.35 -23.78
C ARG A 179 -5.17 -17.46 -22.62
N ALA A 180 -5.09 -16.56 -21.64
CA ALA A 180 -6.07 -16.46 -20.59
C ALA A 180 -7.45 -16.03 -21.14
N VAL A 181 -8.53 -16.67 -20.64
CA VAL A 181 -9.91 -16.43 -21.06
C VAL A 181 -10.87 -16.27 -19.88
N GLY A 182 -10.35 -16.31 -18.64
CA GLY A 182 -11.12 -16.18 -17.43
C GLY A 182 -10.51 -16.93 -16.25
N ALA A 183 -11.31 -17.16 -15.23
CA ALA A 183 -10.93 -17.93 -14.06
C ALA A 183 -12.13 -18.70 -13.49
N VAL A 184 -11.86 -19.61 -12.58
CA VAL A 184 -12.86 -20.37 -11.85
C VAL A 184 -12.48 -20.44 -10.38
N GLY A 185 -13.47 -20.41 -9.49
CA GLY A 185 -13.25 -20.37 -8.06
C GLY A 185 -14.42 -20.84 -7.24
N LEU A 186 -14.30 -20.58 -5.94
CA LEU A 186 -15.24 -20.98 -4.89
C LEU A 186 -15.72 -19.75 -4.15
N HIS A 187 -17.01 -19.61 -3.94
CA HIS A 187 -17.52 -18.66 -2.95
C HIS A 187 -17.31 -19.23 -1.53
N THR A 188 -16.47 -18.56 -0.73
CA THR A 188 -15.92 -19.11 0.53
C THR A 188 -16.91 -19.22 1.68
N ARG A 189 -18.14 -18.72 1.50
CA ARG A 189 -19.24 -18.82 2.50
C ARG A 189 -20.36 -19.74 2.06
N THR A 190 -20.78 -19.65 0.80
CA THR A 190 -21.89 -20.46 0.28
C THR A 190 -21.43 -21.81 -0.25
N GLY A 191 -20.17 -21.92 -0.66
CA GLY A 191 -19.65 -23.11 -1.35
C GLY A 191 -20.05 -23.18 -2.81
N ALA A 192 -20.60 -22.11 -3.39
CA ALA A 192 -20.95 -22.05 -4.80
C ALA A 192 -19.70 -22.09 -5.70
N PHE A 193 -19.82 -22.75 -6.85
CA PHE A 193 -18.78 -22.76 -7.87
C PHE A 193 -18.99 -21.57 -8.81
N VAL A 194 -17.99 -20.73 -8.96
CA VAL A 194 -18.07 -19.49 -9.73
C VAL A 194 -17.15 -19.58 -10.93
N THR A 195 -17.67 -19.31 -12.11
CA THR A 195 -16.91 -19.27 -13.37
C THR A 195 -16.94 -17.85 -13.95
N VAL A 196 -15.80 -17.35 -14.40
CA VAL A 196 -15.70 -16.01 -14.97
C VAL A 196 -15.12 -16.10 -16.37
N ARG A 197 -15.82 -15.47 -17.33
CA ARG A 197 -15.30 -15.20 -18.69
C ARG A 197 -14.70 -13.81 -18.71
N ALA A 198 -13.46 -13.70 -19.13
CA ALA A 198 -12.79 -12.41 -19.19
C ALA A 198 -11.98 -12.21 -20.47
N GLY A 199 -11.88 -10.98 -20.93
CA GLY A 199 -11.01 -10.58 -22.03
C GLY A 199 -9.53 -10.63 -21.63
N ALA A 200 -9.23 -10.26 -20.38
CA ALA A 200 -7.92 -10.34 -19.76
C ALA A 200 -8.04 -10.66 -18.26
N VAL A 201 -6.98 -11.27 -17.68
CA VAL A 201 -6.91 -11.62 -16.25
C VAL A 201 -5.68 -10.96 -15.64
N ILE A 202 -5.85 -10.26 -14.52
CA ILE A 202 -4.78 -9.64 -13.75
C ILE A 202 -4.67 -10.35 -12.40
N LEU A 203 -3.54 -11.00 -12.14
CA LEU A 203 -3.21 -11.61 -10.87
C LEU A 203 -2.54 -10.59 -9.95
N ALA A 204 -3.17 -10.27 -8.83
CA ALA A 204 -2.70 -9.32 -7.81
C ALA A 204 -2.83 -9.89 -6.40
N THR A 205 -2.50 -11.18 -6.24
CA THR A 205 -2.76 -11.99 -5.04
C THR A 205 -1.70 -11.83 -3.94
N GLY A 206 -0.66 -11.02 -4.18
CA GLY A 206 0.43 -10.83 -3.23
C GLY A 206 1.42 -11.99 -3.17
N ALA A 207 2.22 -12.01 -2.12
CA ALA A 207 3.29 -12.96 -1.85
C ALA A 207 2.80 -14.38 -1.50
N CYS A 208 3.73 -15.35 -1.39
CA CYS A 208 3.49 -16.62 -0.69
C CYS A 208 4.13 -16.54 0.70
N GLY A 209 3.48 -15.82 1.63
CA GLY A 209 3.97 -15.63 2.99
C GLY A 209 3.78 -16.88 3.88
N ARG A 210 2.85 -17.77 3.54
CA ARG A 210 2.62 -19.01 4.26
C ARG A 210 3.43 -20.21 3.72
N LEU A 211 4.63 -19.95 3.17
CA LEU A 211 5.51 -21.01 2.68
C LEU A 211 6.17 -21.76 3.83
N GLY A 212 6.93 -21.07 4.66
CA GLY A 212 7.49 -21.62 5.91
C GLY A 212 6.56 -21.44 7.11
N LEU A 213 6.78 -22.21 8.17
CA LEU A 213 6.09 -22.06 9.44
C LEU A 213 6.83 -21.02 10.30
N PRO A 214 6.16 -20.01 10.88
CA PRO A 214 6.81 -19.05 11.77
C PRO A 214 7.32 -19.72 13.05
N ALA A 215 8.32 -19.12 13.67
CA ALA A 215 8.93 -19.65 14.91
C ALA A 215 7.91 -19.83 16.05
N SER A 216 6.85 -19.03 16.08
CA SER A 216 5.73 -19.18 17.02
C SER A 216 4.93 -20.48 16.83
N GLY A 217 5.07 -21.16 15.70
CA GLY A 217 4.26 -22.33 15.34
C GLY A 217 2.81 -22.02 15.04
N TYR A 218 2.39 -20.75 15.06
CA TYR A 218 1.04 -20.34 14.78
C TYR A 218 0.75 -20.31 13.28
N LEU A 219 -0.20 -21.11 12.80
CA LEU A 219 -0.44 -21.32 11.37
C LEU A 219 -0.75 -20.04 10.57
N TYR A 220 -1.41 -19.09 11.21
CA TYR A 220 -1.78 -17.80 10.60
C TYR A 220 -0.88 -16.65 11.03
N GLY A 221 0.19 -16.94 11.79
CA GLY A 221 1.29 -16.02 12.03
C GLY A 221 2.18 -16.00 10.79
N THR A 222 2.47 -14.83 10.27
CA THR A 222 3.38 -14.64 9.15
C THR A 222 3.87 -13.19 9.14
N TYR A 223 5.05 -12.97 8.56
CA TYR A 223 5.54 -11.61 8.29
C TYR A 223 4.59 -10.85 7.36
N GLU A 224 4.10 -11.54 6.32
CA GLU A 224 3.16 -11.02 5.34
C GLU A 224 1.70 -11.10 5.80
N ASN A 225 0.76 -10.91 4.89
CA ASN A 225 -0.65 -11.09 5.18
C ASN A 225 -0.97 -12.59 5.40
N PRO A 226 -1.70 -12.98 6.45
CA PRO A 226 -2.02 -14.38 6.73
C PRO A 226 -2.88 -15.07 5.66
N THR A 227 -3.47 -14.32 4.73
CA THR A 227 -4.19 -14.90 3.59
C THR A 227 -3.28 -15.30 2.43
N ASN A 228 -2.00 -14.94 2.45
CA ASN A 228 -1.04 -15.16 1.35
C ASN A 228 -0.56 -16.61 1.32
N ALA A 229 -1.30 -17.48 0.64
CA ALA A 229 -1.04 -18.91 0.49
C ALA A 229 -0.34 -19.31 -0.83
N GLY A 230 0.10 -18.32 -1.64
CA GLY A 230 0.71 -18.59 -2.94
C GLY A 230 -0.28 -18.87 -4.07
N ASP A 231 -1.52 -18.46 -3.90
CA ASP A 231 -2.63 -18.68 -4.86
C ASP A 231 -2.24 -18.27 -6.28
N GLY A 232 -1.71 -17.05 -6.45
CA GLY A 232 -1.32 -16.53 -7.77
C GLY A 232 -0.12 -17.24 -8.37
N TYR A 233 0.85 -17.67 -7.55
CA TYR A 233 1.98 -18.48 -8.00
C TYR A 233 1.50 -19.80 -8.62
N ALA A 234 0.63 -20.52 -7.89
CA ALA A 234 0.06 -21.77 -8.36
C ALA A 234 -0.81 -21.55 -9.58
N MET A 235 -1.69 -20.54 -9.59
CA MET A 235 -2.55 -20.24 -10.75
C MET A 235 -1.75 -19.87 -11.99
N ALA A 236 -0.70 -19.05 -11.86
CA ALA A 236 0.17 -18.67 -12.98
C ALA A 236 0.93 -19.90 -13.53
N TYR A 237 1.50 -20.73 -12.63
CA TYR A 237 2.18 -21.97 -13.00
C TYR A 237 1.26 -22.93 -13.75
N HIS A 238 0.05 -23.16 -13.22
CA HIS A 238 -0.93 -24.05 -13.88
C HIS A 238 -1.51 -23.49 -15.17
N ALA A 239 -1.49 -22.17 -15.38
CA ALA A 239 -1.83 -21.51 -16.63
C ALA A 239 -0.70 -21.59 -17.69
N GLY A 240 0.50 -22.06 -17.31
CA GLY A 240 1.67 -22.17 -18.18
C GLY A 240 2.53 -20.92 -18.24
N ALA A 241 2.31 -19.95 -17.35
CA ALA A 241 3.19 -18.79 -17.23
C ALA A 241 4.55 -19.17 -16.62
N GLU A 242 5.59 -18.47 -17.03
CA GLU A 242 6.91 -18.61 -16.44
C GLU A 242 7.00 -17.90 -15.10
N LEU A 243 7.61 -18.57 -14.13
CA LEU A 243 8.01 -18.01 -12.85
C LEU A 243 9.53 -17.91 -12.82
N THR A 244 10.07 -16.90 -12.16
CA THR A 244 11.51 -16.66 -12.13
C THR A 244 11.99 -16.37 -10.73
N GLY A 245 13.26 -16.75 -10.44
CA GLY A 245 13.89 -16.48 -9.14
C GLY A 245 13.26 -17.21 -7.94
N ILE A 246 12.52 -18.29 -8.15
CA ILE A 246 11.77 -19.01 -7.10
C ILE A 246 12.69 -19.61 -6.01
N GLU A 247 13.97 -19.70 -6.28
CA GLU A 247 15.02 -20.06 -5.32
C GLU A 247 15.46 -18.91 -4.39
N CYS A 248 15.12 -17.66 -4.73
CA CYS A 248 15.46 -16.45 -3.97
C CYS A 248 14.36 -16.13 -2.96
N PHE A 249 14.55 -16.47 -1.69
CA PHE A 249 13.52 -16.34 -0.67
C PHE A 249 13.46 -14.93 -0.08
N GLN A 250 12.29 -14.53 0.37
CA GLN A 250 12.13 -13.41 1.28
C GLN A 250 12.36 -13.89 2.70
N ILE A 251 13.25 -13.21 3.43
CA ILE A 251 13.55 -13.45 4.84
C ILE A 251 13.79 -12.09 5.48
N ASN A 252 13.13 -11.85 6.63
CA ASN A 252 13.18 -10.54 7.30
C ASN A 252 13.47 -10.70 8.79
N PRO A 253 14.00 -9.69 9.47
CA PRO A 253 14.09 -9.70 10.92
C PRO A 253 12.74 -9.42 11.56
N LEU A 254 12.41 -10.21 12.57
CA LEU A 254 11.20 -10.09 13.38
C LEU A 254 11.54 -9.67 14.82
N ILE A 255 10.55 -9.13 15.52
CA ILE A 255 10.55 -9.12 16.98
C ILE A 255 10.26 -10.56 17.44
N LYS A 256 11.08 -11.06 18.34
CA LYS A 256 10.87 -12.41 18.90
C LYS A 256 9.49 -12.54 19.53
N ASP A 257 8.85 -13.66 19.29
CA ASP A 257 7.51 -14.01 19.78
C ASP A 257 6.38 -13.08 19.29
N TYR A 258 6.67 -12.20 18.34
CA TYR A 258 5.69 -11.33 17.70
C TYR A 258 5.69 -11.57 16.19
N ASN A 259 4.54 -11.91 15.63
CA ASN A 259 4.40 -12.16 14.18
C ASN A 259 4.34 -10.84 13.40
N GLY A 260 5.43 -10.10 13.41
CA GLY A 260 5.51 -8.82 12.73
C GLY A 260 6.94 -8.31 12.60
N PRO A 261 7.19 -7.40 11.67
CA PRO A 261 8.51 -6.88 11.40
C PRO A 261 9.13 -6.22 12.63
N ALA A 262 10.46 -6.33 12.76
CA ALA A 262 11.21 -5.58 13.77
C ALA A 262 11.20 -4.08 13.51
N CYS A 263 10.92 -3.69 12.26
CA CYS A 263 10.89 -2.31 11.78
C CYS A 263 12.18 -1.52 12.08
N ALA A 264 13.29 -2.21 11.99
CA ALA A 264 14.59 -1.55 12.13
C ALA A 264 14.78 -0.45 11.09
N TYR A 265 14.19 -0.58 9.91
CA TYR A 265 14.17 0.48 8.89
C TYR A 265 13.45 1.76 9.34
N VAL A 266 12.51 1.67 10.29
CA VAL A 266 11.90 2.83 10.93
C VAL A 266 12.80 3.37 12.03
N ALA A 267 13.41 2.49 12.82
CA ALA A 267 14.22 2.84 13.98
C ALA A 267 15.62 3.38 13.62
N ASN A 268 16.24 2.83 12.57
CA ASN A 268 17.60 3.20 12.18
C ASN A 268 17.77 4.69 11.81
N PRO A 269 16.85 5.34 11.09
CA PRO A 269 16.90 6.77 10.82
C PRO A 269 16.87 7.64 12.09
N PHE A 270 16.31 7.13 13.20
CA PHE A 270 16.33 7.79 14.51
C PHE A 270 17.60 7.48 15.32
N GLY A 271 18.50 6.67 14.77
CA GLY A 271 19.76 6.28 15.43
C GLY A 271 19.70 4.93 16.14
N GLY A 272 18.64 4.13 15.97
CA GLY A 272 18.59 2.74 16.42
C GLY A 272 19.51 1.85 15.60
N TYR A 273 20.01 0.77 16.20
CA TYR A 273 20.87 -0.21 15.51
C TYR A 273 20.80 -1.60 16.16
N GLN A 274 21.33 -2.60 15.45
CA GLN A 274 21.34 -3.98 15.90
C GLN A 274 22.60 -4.29 16.70
N VAL A 275 22.42 -4.99 17.84
CA VAL A 275 23.51 -5.45 18.70
C VAL A 275 23.36 -6.90 19.06
N ASN A 276 24.49 -7.57 19.34
CA ASN A 276 24.53 -8.90 19.93
C ASN A 276 24.29 -8.85 21.46
N ARG A 277 24.35 -10.02 22.14
CA ARG A 277 24.20 -10.12 23.60
C ARG A 277 25.19 -9.29 24.40
N HIS A 278 26.34 -8.95 23.83
CA HIS A 278 27.40 -8.16 24.48
C HIS A 278 27.23 -6.65 24.25
N GLY A 279 26.18 -6.25 23.52
CA GLY A 279 25.92 -4.84 23.15
C GLY A 279 26.79 -4.35 21.99
N GLU A 280 27.48 -5.25 21.29
CA GLU A 280 28.35 -4.92 20.17
C GLU A 280 27.51 -4.86 18.87
N ARG A 281 27.74 -3.82 18.07
CA ARG A 281 27.14 -3.70 16.76
C ARG A 281 27.82 -4.66 15.80
N PHE A 282 27.07 -5.58 15.20
CA PHE A 282 27.60 -6.64 14.35
C PHE A 282 27.25 -6.45 12.87
N VAL A 283 26.32 -5.59 12.53
CA VAL A 283 25.87 -5.32 11.18
C VAL A 283 25.71 -3.84 10.95
N ASP A 284 26.11 -3.37 9.77
CA ASP A 284 25.82 -2.02 9.33
C ASP A 284 24.45 -2.06 8.65
N SER A 285 23.43 -1.67 9.41
CA SER A 285 22.05 -1.81 9.00
C SER A 285 21.64 -0.75 8.00
N ASP A 286 22.13 -0.91 6.78
CA ASP A 286 21.42 -0.40 5.64
C ASP A 286 20.25 -1.34 5.33
N TYR A 287 19.34 -0.89 4.51
CA TYR A 287 18.14 -1.54 4.09
C TYR A 287 18.27 -3.08 3.88
N TRP A 288 17.16 -3.80 4.09
CA TRP A 288 17.07 -5.25 3.99
C TRP A 288 17.70 -5.83 2.74
N SER A 289 18.83 -6.46 2.85
CA SER A 289 19.46 -7.26 1.82
C SER A 289 19.66 -8.68 2.31
N GLY A 290 19.72 -9.63 1.39
CA GLY A 290 20.06 -10.99 1.75
C GLY A 290 21.41 -11.10 2.43
N GLN A 291 22.38 -10.22 2.09
CA GLN A 291 23.68 -10.15 2.75
C GLN A 291 23.56 -9.74 4.21
N MET A 292 22.79 -8.70 4.52
CA MET A 292 22.49 -8.30 5.89
C MET A 292 21.85 -9.45 6.68
N MET A 293 20.92 -10.17 6.04
CA MET A 293 20.26 -11.31 6.67
C MET A 293 21.21 -12.49 6.89
N ALA A 294 22.23 -12.67 6.06
CA ALA A 294 23.27 -13.68 6.28
C ALA A 294 24.13 -13.35 7.51
N GLU A 295 24.53 -12.10 7.67
CA GLU A 295 25.27 -11.62 8.87
C GLU A 295 24.40 -11.74 10.12
N PHE A 296 23.11 -11.38 10.02
CA PHE A 296 22.15 -11.53 11.11
C PHE A 296 21.99 -13.00 11.53
N ALA A 297 21.83 -13.92 10.57
CA ALA A 297 21.70 -15.35 10.83
C ALA A 297 22.96 -15.93 11.45
N ALA A 298 24.14 -15.52 10.98
CA ALA A 298 25.42 -15.95 11.53
C ALA A 298 25.60 -15.49 12.98
N GLU A 299 25.20 -14.26 13.32
CA GLU A 299 25.30 -13.74 14.67
C GLU A 299 24.33 -14.45 15.62
N VAL A 300 23.07 -14.68 15.19
CA VAL A 300 22.07 -15.45 15.95
C VAL A 300 22.55 -16.87 16.21
N ALA A 301 23.24 -17.52 15.26
CA ALA A 301 23.75 -18.87 15.37
C ALA A 301 25.04 -19.00 16.20
N SER A 302 25.74 -17.88 16.45
CA SER A 302 26.97 -17.85 17.22
C SER A 302 26.72 -17.84 18.73
N ASP A 303 27.78 -17.98 19.51
CA ASP A 303 27.76 -17.80 20.97
C ASP A 303 27.50 -16.35 21.40
N ARG A 304 27.51 -15.40 20.46
CA ARG A 304 27.17 -13.99 20.68
C ARG A 304 25.67 -13.71 20.52
N GLY A 305 24.88 -14.66 20.01
CA GLY A 305 23.42 -14.53 20.05
C GLY A 305 22.86 -14.62 21.48
N PRO A 306 21.63 -14.16 21.74
CA PRO A 306 20.67 -13.55 20.82
C PRO A 306 21.04 -12.11 20.38
N VAL A 307 20.28 -11.56 19.43
CA VAL A 307 20.50 -10.21 18.91
C VAL A 307 19.32 -9.31 19.25
N TYR A 308 19.58 -8.00 19.33
CA TYR A 308 18.62 -7.01 19.79
C TYR A 308 18.60 -5.79 18.90
N LEU A 309 17.43 -5.17 18.79
CA LEU A 309 17.28 -3.80 18.33
C LEU A 309 17.50 -2.87 19.54
N LYS A 310 18.57 -2.08 19.49
CA LYS A 310 18.93 -1.16 20.57
C LYS A 310 18.34 0.22 20.30
N LEU A 311 17.49 0.67 21.22
CA LEU A 311 16.82 1.97 21.21
C LEU A 311 17.07 2.75 22.50
N SER A 312 17.48 2.08 23.58
CA SER A 312 17.59 2.64 24.94
C SER A 312 18.58 3.81 25.09
N HIS A 313 19.42 4.04 24.07
CA HIS A 313 20.37 5.15 24.04
C HIS A 313 19.81 6.42 23.35
N LEU A 314 18.62 6.32 22.75
CA LEU A 314 18.03 7.45 22.00
C LEU A 314 17.47 8.51 22.95
N PRO A 315 17.44 9.80 22.51
CA PRO A 315 16.73 10.85 23.23
C PRO A 315 15.24 10.54 23.37
N GLU A 316 14.62 11.03 24.44
CA GLU A 316 13.20 10.84 24.75
C GLU A 316 12.28 11.23 23.57
N GLU A 317 12.61 12.34 22.92
CA GLU A 317 11.86 12.83 21.73
C GLU A 317 11.85 11.79 20.59
N SER A 318 13.01 11.19 20.31
CA SER A 318 13.14 10.14 19.30
C SER A 318 12.38 8.88 19.68
N ILE A 319 12.42 8.47 20.95
CA ILE A 319 11.68 7.29 21.44
C ILE A 319 10.17 7.52 21.34
N SER A 320 9.68 8.68 21.78
CA SER A 320 8.27 9.04 21.71
C SER A 320 7.77 9.11 20.26
N ALA A 321 8.57 9.65 19.33
CA ALA A 321 8.25 9.65 17.91
C ALA A 321 8.20 8.23 17.33
N LEU A 322 9.16 7.37 17.68
CA LEU A 322 9.18 5.96 17.31
C LEU A 322 7.97 5.20 17.84
N GLU A 323 7.60 5.38 19.09
CA GLU A 323 6.41 4.76 19.68
C GLU A 323 5.14 5.17 18.95
N SER A 324 5.01 6.45 18.62
CA SER A 324 3.88 6.96 17.82
C SER A 324 3.78 6.26 16.45
N ILE A 325 4.88 6.05 15.77
CA ILE A 325 4.91 5.35 14.47
C ILE A 325 4.64 3.86 14.67
N LEU A 326 5.44 3.19 15.49
CA LEU A 326 5.46 1.73 15.60
C LEU A 326 4.21 1.17 16.28
N HIS A 327 3.61 1.90 17.23
CA HIS A 327 2.48 1.42 18.03
C HIS A 327 1.11 1.91 17.53
N SER A 328 1.05 2.92 16.68
CA SER A 328 -0.23 3.44 16.18
C SER A 328 -0.40 3.31 14.67
N THR A 329 0.60 3.70 13.91
CA THR A 329 0.50 3.79 12.46
C THR A 329 0.83 2.46 11.78
N GLU A 330 1.95 1.85 12.17
CA GLU A 330 2.43 0.67 11.49
C GLU A 330 1.71 -0.61 12.00
N ARG A 331 1.79 -0.91 13.30
CA ARG A 331 1.09 -2.07 13.87
C ARG A 331 0.59 -1.77 15.29
N PRO A 332 -0.68 -1.38 15.46
CA PRO A 332 -1.22 -1.05 16.78
C PRO A 332 -1.09 -2.18 17.82
N THR A 333 -1.13 -3.44 17.38
CA THR A 333 -0.97 -4.60 18.27
C THR A 333 0.43 -4.72 18.88
N ARG A 334 1.44 -4.04 18.32
CA ARG A 334 2.81 -4.02 18.84
C ARG A 334 2.87 -3.33 20.22
N GLY A 335 2.21 -2.20 20.36
CA GLY A 335 2.13 -1.50 21.65
C GLY A 335 1.56 -2.40 22.75
N THR A 336 0.47 -3.13 22.46
CA THR A 336 -0.13 -4.10 23.39
C THR A 336 0.84 -5.25 23.71
N PHE A 337 1.56 -5.76 22.69
CA PHE A 337 2.55 -6.83 22.88
C PHE A 337 3.68 -6.40 23.81
N HIS A 338 4.27 -5.21 23.60
CA HIS A 338 5.34 -4.71 24.45
C HIS A 338 4.87 -4.39 25.86
N SER A 339 3.75 -3.67 26.01
CA SER A 339 3.20 -3.34 27.32
C SER A 339 2.84 -4.57 28.15
N GLY A 340 2.28 -5.60 27.51
CA GLY A 340 1.96 -6.87 28.15
C GLY A 340 3.19 -7.66 28.66
N ARG A 341 4.41 -7.33 28.16
CA ARG A 341 5.68 -7.91 28.60
C ARG A 341 6.49 -6.97 29.50
N GLY A 342 6.01 -5.77 29.77
CA GLY A 342 6.76 -4.75 30.50
C GLY A 342 7.96 -4.21 29.73
N HIS A 343 7.96 -4.32 28.39
CA HIS A 343 9.02 -3.77 27.54
C HIS A 343 8.79 -2.26 27.34
N ASP A 344 9.81 -1.47 27.65
CA ASP A 344 9.88 -0.04 27.40
C ASP A 344 11.17 0.22 26.60
N TYR A 345 11.06 0.88 25.46
CA TYR A 345 12.21 1.20 24.58
C TYR A 345 13.31 2.03 25.29
N ARG A 346 12.97 2.72 26.40
CA ARG A 346 13.92 3.49 27.22
C ARG A 346 14.86 2.60 28.03
N THR A 347 14.39 1.41 28.38
CA THR A 347 15.07 0.54 29.34
C THR A 347 15.31 -0.89 28.83
N HIS A 348 14.68 -1.28 27.73
CA HIS A 348 14.75 -2.62 27.17
C HIS A 348 15.18 -2.59 25.71
N ASP A 349 16.22 -3.33 25.39
CA ASP A 349 16.56 -3.65 23.99
C ASP A 349 15.61 -4.77 23.51
N ILE A 350 15.14 -4.68 22.27
CA ILE A 350 14.10 -5.57 21.75
C ILE A 350 14.75 -6.78 21.08
N GLU A 351 14.56 -7.96 21.67
CA GLU A 351 15.08 -9.20 21.10
C GLU A 351 14.48 -9.46 19.71
N MET A 352 15.38 -9.74 18.76
CA MET A 352 15.03 -9.96 17.36
C MET A 352 15.22 -11.43 16.98
N HIS A 353 14.53 -11.82 15.92
CA HIS A 353 14.57 -13.15 15.34
C HIS A 353 14.50 -13.07 13.83
N ILE A 354 14.68 -14.22 13.15
CA ILE A 354 14.53 -14.35 11.69
C ILE A 354 13.12 -14.82 11.37
N SER A 355 12.49 -14.21 10.34
CA SER A 355 11.16 -14.63 9.87
C SER A 355 11.21 -16.02 9.22
N GLU A 356 10.03 -16.60 9.04
CA GLU A 356 9.82 -17.69 8.10
C GLU A 356 10.27 -17.31 6.69
N ILE A 357 10.52 -18.30 5.85
CA ILE A 357 10.76 -18.07 4.43
C ILE A 357 9.46 -17.87 3.66
N GLY A 358 9.49 -16.97 2.69
CA GLY A 358 8.39 -16.73 1.75
C GLY A 358 8.88 -16.53 0.33
N LEU A 359 7.95 -16.46 -0.62
CA LEU A 359 8.19 -16.02 -1.99
C LEU A 359 7.54 -14.65 -2.19
N CYS A 360 8.31 -13.68 -2.64
CA CYS A 360 7.82 -12.31 -2.82
C CYS A 360 8.63 -11.57 -3.88
N GLY A 361 7.99 -11.23 -4.99
CA GLY A 361 8.62 -10.46 -6.04
C GLY A 361 8.91 -9.01 -5.66
N GLY A 362 8.17 -8.48 -4.68
CA GLY A 362 8.30 -7.11 -4.20
C GLY A 362 9.44 -6.86 -3.23
N HIS A 363 9.89 -7.87 -2.50
CA HIS A 363 10.97 -7.78 -1.52
C HIS A 363 12.23 -8.53 -1.94
N SER A 364 12.09 -9.64 -2.65
CA SER A 364 13.18 -10.41 -3.23
C SER A 364 13.06 -10.42 -4.74
N ALA A 365 13.43 -11.51 -5.41
CA ALA A 365 13.34 -11.64 -6.87
C ALA A 365 12.52 -12.89 -7.27
N SER A 366 11.60 -13.35 -6.42
CA SER A 366 10.83 -14.59 -6.65
C SER A 366 9.39 -14.30 -7.02
N GLY A 367 9.02 -14.49 -8.28
CA GLY A 367 7.66 -14.20 -8.72
C GLY A 367 7.32 -14.69 -10.11
N VAL A 368 6.12 -14.34 -10.54
CA VAL A 368 5.69 -14.53 -11.92
C VAL A 368 6.50 -13.57 -12.81
N ARG A 369 7.11 -14.12 -13.85
CA ARG A 369 7.85 -13.33 -14.83
C ARG A 369 6.91 -12.36 -15.56
N VAL A 370 7.28 -11.08 -15.57
CA VAL A 370 6.54 -10.03 -16.29
C VAL A 370 7.47 -9.17 -17.14
N ASP A 371 6.91 -8.54 -18.16
CA ASP A 371 7.57 -7.47 -18.90
C ASP A 371 7.33 -6.09 -18.25
N ASP A 372 7.80 -5.03 -18.91
CA ASP A 372 7.64 -3.64 -18.46
C ASP A 372 6.20 -3.10 -18.62
N HIS A 373 5.24 -3.90 -19.06
CA HIS A 373 3.79 -3.64 -19.11
C HIS A 373 3.00 -4.60 -18.20
N ALA A 374 3.66 -5.27 -17.26
CA ALA A 374 3.07 -6.27 -16.36
C ALA A 374 2.53 -7.53 -17.05
N ARG A 375 2.82 -7.76 -18.34
CA ARG A 375 2.37 -8.93 -19.10
C ARG A 375 3.19 -10.15 -18.70
N THR A 376 2.53 -11.27 -18.44
CA THR A 376 3.21 -12.56 -18.26
C THR A 376 3.57 -13.20 -19.62
N THR A 377 4.19 -14.36 -19.60
CA THR A 377 4.48 -15.14 -20.82
C THR A 377 3.22 -15.78 -21.42
N VAL A 378 2.09 -15.76 -20.73
CA VAL A 378 0.78 -16.19 -21.24
C VAL A 378 0.01 -14.94 -21.70
N PRO A 379 -0.35 -14.84 -23.00
CA PRO A 379 -1.13 -13.72 -23.52
C PRO A 379 -2.41 -13.45 -22.73
N ARG A 380 -2.74 -12.17 -22.49
CA ARG A 380 -3.91 -11.71 -21.72
C ARG A 380 -3.89 -12.10 -20.23
N LEU A 381 -2.76 -12.60 -19.73
CA LEU A 381 -2.51 -12.82 -18.33
C LEU A 381 -1.45 -11.82 -17.85
N TYR A 382 -1.76 -11.12 -16.76
CA TYR A 382 -0.91 -10.10 -16.12
C TYR A 382 -0.62 -10.49 -14.69
N ALA A 383 0.49 -10.00 -14.14
CA ALA A 383 0.79 -10.11 -12.73
C ALA A 383 1.32 -8.78 -12.20
N ALA A 384 0.88 -8.39 -10.99
CA ALA A 384 1.25 -7.13 -10.37
C ALA A 384 1.42 -7.27 -8.85
N GLY A 385 2.14 -6.31 -8.25
CA GLY A 385 2.47 -6.31 -6.83
C GLY A 385 3.48 -7.41 -6.46
N ASP A 386 3.41 -7.90 -5.24
CA ASP A 386 4.38 -8.87 -4.69
C ASP A 386 4.36 -10.25 -5.39
N LEU A 387 3.38 -10.50 -6.23
CA LEU A 387 3.33 -11.68 -7.09
C LEU A 387 4.26 -11.57 -8.30
N ALA A 388 4.44 -10.36 -8.84
CA ALA A 388 5.28 -10.13 -10.01
C ALA A 388 6.76 -10.08 -9.64
N CYS A 389 7.61 -10.70 -10.43
CA CYS A 389 9.06 -10.65 -10.22
C CYS A 389 9.63 -9.30 -10.67
N VAL A 390 9.46 -8.30 -9.82
CA VAL A 390 10.08 -6.97 -9.96
C VAL A 390 10.82 -6.67 -8.65
N PRO A 391 12.13 -6.90 -8.59
CA PRO A 391 12.89 -6.81 -7.36
C PRO A 391 12.77 -5.45 -6.67
N HIS A 392 12.62 -5.45 -5.34
CA HIS A 392 12.47 -4.25 -4.52
C HIS A 392 11.34 -3.33 -4.98
N ASN A 393 10.28 -3.91 -5.49
CA ASN A 393 9.11 -3.22 -6.04
C ASN A 393 8.29 -2.52 -4.94
N TYR A 394 8.15 -3.15 -3.78
CA TYR A 394 7.43 -2.67 -2.61
C TYR A 394 6.04 -2.11 -2.95
N MET A 395 5.54 -1.21 -2.12
CA MET A 395 4.22 -0.62 -2.30
C MET A 395 4.15 0.26 -3.54
N ILE A 396 5.18 1.07 -3.81
CA ILE A 396 5.15 1.98 -4.97
C ILE A 396 5.10 1.21 -6.29
N GLY A 397 5.87 0.14 -6.41
CA GLY A 397 5.82 -0.69 -7.59
C GLY A 397 4.53 -1.50 -7.71
N ALA A 398 3.89 -1.86 -6.59
CA ALA A 398 2.55 -2.46 -6.65
C ALA A 398 1.53 -1.50 -7.28
N PHE A 399 1.61 -0.20 -7.00
CA PHE A 399 0.80 0.82 -7.68
C PHE A 399 1.15 0.95 -9.16
N VAL A 400 2.45 1.05 -9.47
CA VAL A 400 2.93 1.21 -10.85
C VAL A 400 2.53 0.01 -11.72
N PHE A 401 2.80 -1.21 -11.28
CA PHE A 401 2.47 -2.41 -12.06
C PHE A 401 0.97 -2.72 -12.07
N GLY A 402 0.21 -2.33 -11.04
CA GLY A 402 -1.24 -2.33 -11.07
C GLY A 402 -1.78 -1.39 -12.15
N ASP A 403 -1.28 -0.15 -12.21
CA ASP A 403 -1.63 0.84 -13.22
C ASP A 403 -1.30 0.35 -14.65
N LEU A 404 -0.08 -0.15 -14.87
CA LEU A 404 0.35 -0.70 -16.15
C LEU A 404 -0.52 -1.87 -16.61
N ALA A 405 -0.79 -2.83 -15.71
CA ALA A 405 -1.64 -3.99 -16.00
C ALA A 405 -3.07 -3.56 -16.34
N GLY A 406 -3.65 -2.64 -15.56
CA GLY A 406 -5.01 -2.13 -15.79
C GLY A 406 -5.14 -1.42 -17.14
N ALA A 407 -4.18 -0.54 -17.45
CA ALA A 407 -4.15 0.19 -18.71
C ALA A 407 -4.02 -0.75 -19.93
N ASP A 408 -3.08 -1.71 -19.87
CA ASP A 408 -2.86 -2.62 -21.00
C ASP A 408 -3.99 -3.65 -21.15
N ALA A 409 -4.54 -4.18 -20.05
CA ALA A 409 -5.63 -5.14 -20.07
C ALA A 409 -6.95 -4.53 -20.59
N SER A 410 -7.18 -3.24 -20.43
CA SER A 410 -8.41 -2.54 -20.81
C SER A 410 -8.69 -2.55 -22.33
N GLN A 411 -7.71 -2.89 -23.16
CA GLN A 411 -7.90 -3.00 -24.62
C GLN A 411 -8.68 -4.26 -25.04
N TYR A 412 -8.88 -5.23 -24.14
CA TYR A 412 -9.54 -6.49 -24.45
C TYR A 412 -10.99 -6.46 -23.98
N THR A 413 -11.87 -7.01 -24.81
CA THR A 413 -13.26 -7.26 -24.46
C THR A 413 -13.45 -8.69 -23.97
N SER A 414 -14.58 -8.96 -23.31
CA SER A 414 -14.92 -10.26 -22.75
C SER A 414 -14.78 -11.42 -23.75
N TYR A 415 -14.42 -12.58 -23.23
CA TYR A 415 -14.26 -13.79 -24.05
C TYR A 415 -15.64 -14.40 -24.39
N GLU A 416 -15.92 -14.58 -25.69
CA GLU A 416 -17.19 -15.12 -26.18
C GLU A 416 -17.16 -16.64 -26.46
N GLY A 417 -15.97 -17.28 -26.40
CA GLY A 417 -15.82 -18.71 -26.68
C GLY A 417 -16.27 -19.59 -25.51
N GLU A 418 -16.31 -20.93 -25.76
CA GLU A 418 -16.58 -21.89 -24.69
C GLU A 418 -15.41 -21.95 -23.70
N LEU A 419 -15.72 -22.06 -22.40
CA LEU A 419 -14.73 -22.29 -21.37
C LEU A 419 -14.20 -23.72 -21.42
N PRO A 420 -12.90 -23.98 -21.15
CA PRO A 420 -12.29 -25.29 -21.25
C PRO A 420 -12.83 -26.24 -20.17
N LEU A 421 -13.63 -27.21 -20.58
CA LEU A 421 -14.36 -28.11 -19.69
C LEU A 421 -13.42 -28.98 -18.83
N ASP A 422 -12.31 -29.44 -19.39
CA ASP A 422 -11.27 -30.19 -18.68
C ASP A 422 -10.70 -29.40 -17.50
N GLN A 423 -10.40 -28.12 -17.71
CA GLN A 423 -9.89 -27.24 -16.65
C GLN A 423 -10.95 -26.94 -15.59
N LEU A 424 -12.20 -26.77 -15.98
CA LEU A 424 -13.34 -26.65 -15.06
C LEU A 424 -13.50 -27.88 -14.18
N GLN A 425 -13.41 -29.10 -14.79
CA GLN A 425 -13.48 -30.35 -14.05
C GLN A 425 -12.33 -30.54 -13.07
N GLU A 426 -11.09 -30.19 -13.46
CA GLU A 426 -9.93 -30.24 -12.56
C GLU A 426 -10.06 -29.25 -11.39
N ALA A 427 -10.56 -28.05 -11.65
CA ALA A 427 -10.78 -27.05 -10.60
C ALA A 427 -11.92 -27.48 -9.64
N HIS A 428 -13.00 -28.03 -10.18
CA HIS A 428 -14.11 -28.57 -9.40
C HIS A 428 -13.65 -29.73 -8.50
N GLU A 429 -12.84 -30.66 -9.03
CA GLU A 429 -12.25 -31.74 -8.24
C GLU A 429 -11.32 -31.20 -7.14
N LEU A 430 -10.47 -30.23 -7.44
CA LEU A 430 -9.61 -29.59 -6.45
C LEU A 430 -10.42 -29.01 -5.28
N VAL A 431 -11.51 -28.30 -5.56
CA VAL A 431 -12.32 -27.62 -4.57
C VAL A 431 -13.15 -28.60 -3.74
N TYR A 432 -13.91 -29.52 -4.39
CA TYR A 432 -14.95 -30.31 -3.71
C TYR A 432 -14.53 -31.72 -3.30
N ARG A 433 -13.36 -32.20 -3.69
CA ARG A 433 -12.84 -33.50 -3.24
C ARG A 433 -12.89 -33.68 -1.72
N PRO A 434 -12.53 -32.67 -0.87
CA PRO A 434 -12.54 -32.86 0.59
C PRO A 434 -13.94 -33.17 1.17
N LEU A 435 -15.03 -32.78 0.51
CA LEU A 435 -16.39 -33.11 0.95
C LEU A 435 -16.71 -34.62 0.83
N ARG A 436 -15.98 -35.33 -0.01
CA ARG A 436 -16.18 -36.80 -0.16
C ARG A 436 -15.51 -37.58 0.96
N ASN A 437 -14.64 -36.95 1.72
CA ASN A 437 -13.94 -37.54 2.86
C ASN A 437 -14.03 -36.63 4.11
N PRO A 438 -15.23 -36.30 4.61
CA PRO A 438 -15.43 -35.31 5.67
C PRO A 438 -14.75 -35.68 6.99
N ASP A 439 -14.38 -36.94 7.20
CA ASP A 439 -13.64 -37.44 8.38
C ASP A 439 -12.15 -37.62 8.09
N GLY A 440 -11.66 -37.16 6.94
CA GLY A 440 -10.25 -37.18 6.60
C GLY A 440 -9.40 -36.25 7.48
N PRO A 441 -8.06 -36.29 7.33
CA PRO A 441 -7.17 -35.41 8.09
C PRO A 441 -7.60 -33.93 7.96
N PRO A 442 -7.72 -33.19 9.08
CA PRO A 442 -8.12 -31.78 9.04
C PRO A 442 -6.99 -30.92 8.44
N GLN A 443 -7.38 -29.90 7.67
CA GLN A 443 -6.46 -28.99 6.97
C GLN A 443 -5.32 -28.47 7.86
N PRO A 444 -5.56 -27.98 9.13
CA PRO A 444 -4.47 -27.45 9.94
C PRO A 444 -3.33 -28.45 10.21
N GLN A 445 -3.66 -29.72 10.35
CA GLN A 445 -2.67 -30.77 10.56
C GLN A 445 -1.77 -30.97 9.33
N VAL A 446 -2.37 -31.00 8.15
CA VAL A 446 -1.65 -31.18 6.89
C VAL A 446 -0.79 -29.95 6.57
N GLU A 447 -1.35 -28.75 6.75
CA GLU A 447 -0.63 -27.48 6.55
C GLU A 447 0.56 -27.37 7.51
N TYR A 448 0.37 -27.66 8.81
CA TYR A 448 1.45 -27.63 9.79
C TYR A 448 2.60 -28.56 9.39
N LYS A 449 2.28 -29.82 9.04
CA LYS A 449 3.26 -30.82 8.57
C LYS A 449 4.02 -30.30 7.34
N LEU A 450 3.32 -29.76 6.36
CA LEU A 450 3.91 -29.23 5.13
C LEU A 450 4.88 -28.08 5.41
N ARG A 451 4.42 -27.06 6.11
CA ARG A 451 5.21 -25.85 6.39
C ARG A 451 6.37 -26.11 7.35
N ARG A 452 6.19 -27.01 8.31
CA ARG A 452 7.27 -27.47 9.17
C ARG A 452 8.36 -28.18 8.35
N PHE A 453 7.95 -28.98 7.38
CA PHE A 453 8.87 -29.68 6.50
C PHE A 453 9.64 -28.70 5.60
N VAL A 454 9.00 -27.63 5.16
CA VAL A 454 9.65 -26.53 4.43
C VAL A 454 10.77 -25.92 5.28
N ASN A 455 10.50 -25.60 6.55
CA ASN A 455 11.54 -25.07 7.45
C ASN A 455 12.71 -26.01 7.63
N ASP A 456 12.43 -27.31 7.79
CA ASP A 456 13.47 -28.29 8.10
C ASP A 456 14.35 -28.65 6.90
N TYR A 457 13.82 -28.56 5.66
CA TYR A 457 14.49 -29.08 4.47
C TYR A 457 14.68 -28.10 3.31
N VAL A 458 13.93 -27.00 3.24
CA VAL A 458 14.01 -26.03 2.13
C VAL A 458 14.61 -24.70 2.57
N ALA A 459 14.39 -24.30 3.83
CA ALA A 459 14.91 -23.04 4.35
C ALA A 459 16.46 -23.00 4.34
N PRO A 460 17.06 -21.81 4.10
CA PRO A 460 18.51 -21.67 4.16
C PRO A 460 19.07 -21.78 5.58
N PRO A 461 20.34 -22.20 5.74
CA PRO A 461 21.22 -22.63 4.67
C PRO A 461 20.79 -23.96 4.08
N LYS A 462 20.78 -24.03 2.74
CA LYS A 462 20.27 -25.16 1.96
C LYS A 462 21.36 -26.18 1.67
N SER A 463 20.99 -27.45 1.39
CA SER A 463 21.90 -28.43 0.79
C SER A 463 21.14 -29.35 -0.17
N GLY A 464 21.83 -29.86 -1.19
CA GLY A 464 21.24 -30.77 -2.20
C GLY A 464 20.60 -31.98 -1.56
N ALA A 465 21.21 -32.55 -0.53
CA ALA A 465 20.70 -33.69 0.23
C ALA A 465 19.31 -33.38 0.86
N ARG A 466 19.17 -32.25 1.53
CA ARG A 466 17.94 -31.82 2.17
C ARG A 466 16.86 -31.45 1.14
N LEU A 467 17.24 -30.72 0.09
CA LEU A 467 16.34 -30.34 -0.99
C LEU A 467 15.79 -31.57 -1.74
N SER A 468 16.64 -32.59 -1.98
CA SER A 468 16.20 -33.85 -2.61
C SER A 468 15.15 -34.57 -1.76
N LEU A 469 15.38 -34.68 -0.43
CA LEU A 469 14.39 -35.21 0.51
C LEU A 469 13.08 -34.39 0.52
N ALA A 470 13.19 -33.05 0.39
CA ALA A 470 12.02 -32.18 0.33
C ALA A 470 11.19 -32.45 -0.91
N VAL A 471 11.79 -32.55 -2.10
CA VAL A 471 11.11 -32.86 -3.35
C VAL A 471 10.35 -34.18 -3.23
N GLU A 472 11.01 -35.24 -2.79
CA GLU A 472 10.37 -36.55 -2.60
C GLU A 472 9.20 -36.48 -1.58
N ALA A 473 9.36 -35.73 -0.49
CA ALA A 473 8.32 -35.57 0.52
C ALA A 473 7.10 -34.82 -0.04
N PHE A 474 7.30 -33.75 -0.82
CA PHE A 474 6.20 -33.01 -1.42
C PHE A 474 5.42 -33.84 -2.45
N GLU A 475 6.09 -34.75 -3.16
CA GLU A 475 5.40 -35.72 -4.01
C GLU A 475 4.50 -36.66 -3.20
N ARG A 476 5.00 -37.18 -2.08
CA ARG A 476 4.21 -38.03 -1.17
C ARG A 476 3.07 -37.28 -0.49
N MET A 477 3.28 -35.99 -0.14
CA MET A 477 2.25 -35.15 0.48
C MET A 477 1.05 -34.88 -0.44
N ARG A 478 1.15 -35.12 -1.75
CA ARG A 478 -0.02 -35.12 -2.64
C ARG A 478 -1.10 -36.08 -2.16
N ALA A 479 -0.72 -37.24 -1.65
CA ALA A 479 -1.66 -38.20 -1.09
C ALA A 479 -2.29 -37.72 0.22
N ASP A 480 -1.50 -37.11 1.12
CA ASP A 480 -2.03 -36.51 2.36
C ASP A 480 -3.05 -35.41 2.06
N ILE A 481 -2.73 -34.54 1.10
CA ILE A 481 -3.60 -33.43 0.65
C ILE A 481 -4.86 -33.99 -0.03
N ALA A 482 -4.72 -35.05 -0.83
CA ALA A 482 -5.87 -35.69 -1.46
C ALA A 482 -6.82 -36.35 -0.44
N ALA A 483 -6.31 -36.77 0.70
CA ALA A 483 -7.07 -37.37 1.78
C ALA A 483 -7.71 -36.37 2.76
N MET A 484 -7.40 -35.05 2.67
CA MET A 484 -7.99 -34.05 3.58
C MET A 484 -9.52 -34.08 3.52
N GLY A 485 -10.14 -33.80 4.68
CA GLY A 485 -11.58 -33.67 4.83
C GLY A 485 -12.01 -32.24 5.05
N ALA A 486 -13.22 -31.90 4.61
CA ALA A 486 -13.89 -30.63 4.86
C ALA A 486 -15.39 -30.83 5.04
N ARG A 487 -16.04 -29.96 5.82
CA ARG A 487 -17.49 -29.96 6.08
C ARG A 487 -18.14 -28.63 5.76
N THR A 488 -17.34 -27.56 5.66
CA THR A 488 -17.80 -26.19 5.44
C THR A 488 -17.10 -25.57 4.22
N PRO A 489 -17.71 -24.53 3.60
CA PRO A 489 -17.07 -23.77 2.50
C PRO A 489 -15.72 -23.17 2.91
N HIS A 490 -15.62 -22.71 4.15
CA HIS A 490 -14.36 -22.15 4.65
C HIS A 490 -13.25 -23.20 4.74
N GLU A 491 -13.57 -24.43 5.17
CA GLU A 491 -12.61 -25.54 5.18
C GLU A 491 -12.20 -25.96 3.76
N LEU A 492 -13.13 -25.92 2.78
CA LEU A 492 -12.79 -26.14 1.36
C LEU A 492 -11.75 -25.12 0.86
N MET A 493 -11.97 -23.83 1.15
CA MET A 493 -11.01 -22.79 0.82
C MET A 493 -9.63 -23.10 1.42
N ARG A 494 -9.57 -23.49 2.71
CA ARG A 494 -8.33 -23.83 3.38
C ARG A 494 -7.64 -25.07 2.81
N CYS A 495 -8.40 -26.07 2.41
CA CYS A 495 -7.85 -27.26 1.73
C CYS A 495 -7.23 -26.88 0.37
N ALA A 496 -7.87 -26.01 -0.40
CA ALA A 496 -7.32 -25.51 -1.66
C ALA A 496 -6.01 -24.72 -1.42
N GLU A 497 -5.96 -23.86 -0.40
CA GLU A 497 -4.73 -23.13 -0.02
C GLU A 497 -3.55 -24.07 0.30
N VAL A 498 -3.78 -25.20 0.98
CA VAL A 498 -2.72 -26.19 1.26
C VAL A 498 -2.15 -26.76 -0.05
N SER A 499 -2.98 -26.97 -1.06
CA SER A 499 -2.52 -27.41 -2.38
C SER A 499 -1.59 -26.38 -3.02
N PHE A 500 -1.91 -25.08 -2.91
CA PHE A 500 -1.07 -23.99 -3.44
C PHE A 500 0.24 -23.85 -2.68
N ILE A 501 0.20 -23.92 -1.35
CA ILE A 501 1.41 -23.90 -0.52
C ILE A 501 2.33 -25.06 -0.91
N ARG A 502 1.79 -26.26 -1.13
CA ARG A 502 2.57 -27.42 -1.56
C ARG A 502 3.21 -27.19 -2.94
N ASP A 503 2.46 -26.65 -3.90
CA ASP A 503 3.00 -26.35 -5.23
C ASP A 503 4.14 -25.32 -5.13
N CYS A 504 3.97 -24.26 -4.36
CA CYS A 504 5.01 -23.28 -4.09
C CYS A 504 6.25 -23.91 -3.41
N ALA A 505 6.03 -24.81 -2.45
CA ALA A 505 7.11 -25.49 -1.73
C ALA A 505 7.91 -26.42 -2.65
N GLU A 506 7.24 -27.17 -3.54
CA GLU A 506 7.92 -28.02 -4.52
C GLU A 506 8.69 -27.18 -5.55
N MET A 507 8.10 -26.09 -6.08
CA MET A 507 8.77 -25.15 -6.98
C MET A 507 10.03 -24.56 -6.32
N ALA A 508 9.92 -24.11 -5.06
CA ALA A 508 11.03 -23.54 -4.30
C ALA A 508 12.15 -24.56 -4.05
N ALA A 509 11.81 -25.80 -3.72
CA ALA A 509 12.79 -26.86 -3.49
C ALA A 509 13.52 -27.24 -4.79
N ARG A 510 12.79 -27.44 -5.90
CA ARG A 510 13.37 -27.81 -7.20
C ARG A 510 14.20 -26.67 -7.79
N ALA A 511 13.75 -25.41 -7.72
CA ALA A 511 14.53 -24.24 -8.16
C ALA A 511 15.83 -24.11 -7.33
N SER A 512 15.72 -24.28 -5.99
CA SER A 512 16.88 -24.26 -5.10
C SER A 512 17.86 -25.42 -5.36
N LEU A 513 17.36 -26.57 -5.75
CA LEU A 513 18.17 -27.74 -6.12
C LEU A 513 18.89 -27.51 -7.45
N ALA A 514 18.19 -26.88 -8.42
CA ALA A 514 18.71 -26.56 -9.74
C ALA A 514 19.92 -25.61 -9.64
N ARG A 515 19.80 -24.50 -8.91
CA ARG A 515 20.89 -23.50 -8.78
C ARG A 515 21.96 -23.96 -7.82
N THR A 516 23.11 -24.35 -8.36
CA THR A 516 24.25 -24.91 -7.61
C THR A 516 25.31 -23.85 -7.28
N GLU A 517 24.90 -22.74 -6.71
CA GLU A 517 25.74 -21.66 -6.17
C GLU A 517 25.10 -21.06 -4.93
N SER A 518 25.81 -20.18 -4.20
CA SER A 518 25.23 -19.26 -3.23
C SER A 518 25.19 -17.84 -3.80
N ARG A 519 24.01 -17.19 -3.75
CA ARG A 519 23.78 -15.85 -4.27
C ARG A 519 22.71 -15.15 -3.41
N TRP A 520 22.69 -13.82 -3.40
CA TRP A 520 21.74 -12.99 -2.63
C TRP A 520 21.81 -13.25 -1.12
N GLY A 521 23.02 -13.52 -0.58
CA GLY A 521 23.22 -13.77 0.85
C GLY A 521 22.33 -14.90 1.36
N LEU A 522 21.60 -14.67 2.48
CA LEU A 522 20.76 -15.70 3.09
C LEU A 522 19.59 -16.14 2.18
N TYR A 523 19.16 -15.33 1.22
CA TYR A 523 17.99 -15.66 0.38
C TYR A 523 18.23 -16.90 -0.50
N HIS A 524 19.49 -17.16 -0.89
CA HIS A 524 19.89 -18.41 -1.52
C HIS A 524 21.29 -18.83 -1.08
N ASP A 525 21.42 -19.29 0.14
CA ASP A 525 22.67 -19.80 0.72
C ASP A 525 22.71 -21.33 0.64
N ARG A 526 23.73 -21.87 0.00
CA ARG A 526 23.96 -23.31 -0.26
C ARG A 526 25.22 -23.78 0.46
N LEU A 527 25.08 -24.62 1.46
CA LEU A 527 26.21 -25.21 2.20
C LEU A 527 27.14 -26.05 1.32
N ASP A 528 26.57 -26.75 0.35
CA ASP A 528 27.29 -27.61 -0.60
C ASP A 528 27.88 -26.81 -1.79
N HIS A 529 27.42 -25.59 -2.03
CA HIS A 529 27.88 -24.66 -3.05
C HIS A 529 28.05 -23.23 -2.48
N PRO A 530 29.00 -23.00 -1.55
CA PRO A 530 29.02 -21.76 -0.76
C PRO A 530 29.56 -20.52 -1.51
N ARG A 531 29.87 -20.64 -2.80
CA ARG A 531 30.43 -19.56 -3.60
C ARG A 531 29.48 -19.15 -4.71
N ARG A 532 29.52 -17.86 -5.06
CA ARG A 532 28.91 -17.34 -6.25
C ARG A 532 29.69 -17.80 -7.47
N ASP A 533 28.99 -18.23 -8.51
CA ASP A 533 29.57 -18.72 -9.77
C ASP A 533 28.93 -18.00 -10.96
N ASP A 534 29.44 -16.78 -11.27
CA ASP A 534 28.94 -15.99 -12.38
C ASP A 534 29.19 -16.64 -13.76
N ALA A 535 30.20 -17.53 -13.88
CA ALA A 535 30.48 -18.22 -15.11
C ALA A 535 29.37 -19.19 -15.53
N SER A 536 28.77 -19.87 -14.55
CA SER A 536 27.72 -20.87 -14.77
C SER A 536 26.32 -20.33 -14.51
N TRP A 537 26.15 -19.35 -13.59
CA TRP A 537 24.86 -19.00 -13.01
C TRP A 537 24.47 -17.51 -13.17
N PHE A 538 25.18 -16.69 -13.93
CA PHE A 538 24.79 -15.30 -14.19
C PHE A 538 23.64 -15.22 -15.20
N HIS A 539 22.48 -15.79 -14.80
CA HIS A 539 21.25 -15.83 -15.60
C HIS A 539 20.03 -15.99 -14.68
N HIS A 540 18.86 -15.60 -15.17
CA HIS A 540 17.59 -15.92 -14.54
C HIS A 540 17.32 -17.43 -14.64
N LEU A 541 16.80 -18.01 -13.58
CA LEU A 541 16.28 -19.36 -13.59
C LEU A 541 14.75 -19.30 -13.72
N ASP A 542 14.25 -19.53 -14.92
CA ASP A 542 12.84 -19.52 -15.22
C ASP A 542 12.27 -20.94 -15.09
N LEU A 543 11.08 -21.05 -14.45
CA LEU A 543 10.34 -22.28 -14.24
C LEU A 543 9.01 -22.20 -14.98
N ARG A 544 8.61 -23.27 -15.68
CA ARG A 544 7.30 -23.41 -16.27
C ARG A 544 6.74 -24.82 -16.08
N LYS A 545 5.42 -24.97 -16.24
CA LYS A 545 4.77 -26.27 -16.34
C LYS A 545 4.82 -26.73 -17.81
N SER A 546 5.39 -27.90 -18.04
CA SER A 546 5.36 -28.50 -19.38
C SER A 546 3.97 -29.02 -19.74
N PRO A 547 3.69 -29.29 -21.01
CA PRO A 547 2.44 -29.96 -21.42
C PRO A 547 2.22 -31.35 -20.80
N ALA A 548 3.31 -32.02 -20.43
CA ALA A 548 3.28 -33.31 -19.72
C ALA A 548 3.06 -33.14 -18.21
N GLY A 549 3.01 -31.91 -17.68
CA GLY A 549 2.82 -31.59 -16.25
C GLY A 549 4.10 -31.53 -15.43
N ALA A 550 5.28 -31.69 -16.04
CA ALA A 550 6.56 -31.62 -15.35
C ALA A 550 6.98 -30.15 -15.08
N MET A 551 7.84 -29.94 -14.08
CA MET A 551 8.50 -28.67 -13.79
C MET A 551 9.77 -28.57 -14.61
N GLU A 552 9.74 -27.77 -15.69
CA GLU A 552 10.88 -27.53 -16.57
C GLU A 552 11.55 -26.20 -16.27
N PHE A 553 12.87 -26.21 -16.27
CA PHE A 553 13.72 -25.05 -16.00
C PHE A 553 14.44 -24.55 -17.23
N THR A 554 14.60 -23.25 -17.33
CA THR A 554 15.30 -22.57 -18.41
C THR A 554 16.26 -21.54 -17.83
N ALA A 555 17.52 -21.57 -18.26
CA ALA A 555 18.49 -20.52 -18.00
C ALA A 555 18.26 -19.38 -19.02
N ARG A 556 17.66 -18.28 -18.56
CA ARG A 556 17.44 -17.09 -19.39
C ARG A 556 18.54 -16.06 -19.13
N PRO A 557 19.35 -15.70 -20.15
CA PRO A 557 20.40 -14.70 -19.98
C PRO A 557 19.84 -13.37 -19.44
N VAL A 558 20.64 -12.70 -18.60
CA VAL A 558 20.34 -11.33 -18.18
C VAL A 558 20.40 -10.43 -19.41
N ALA A 559 19.35 -9.64 -19.63
CA ALA A 559 19.29 -8.69 -20.73
C ALA A 559 20.39 -7.61 -20.59
N PRO A 560 20.90 -7.04 -21.72
CA PRO A 560 21.80 -5.90 -21.66
C PRO A 560 21.22 -4.79 -20.80
N TYR A 561 22.04 -4.22 -19.93
CA TYR A 561 21.60 -3.18 -19.01
C TYR A 561 21.25 -1.89 -19.72
N LEU A 562 20.15 -1.28 -19.30
CA LEU A 562 19.76 0.09 -19.69
C LEU A 562 20.64 1.12 -18.99
N VAL A 563 20.97 0.87 -17.72
CA VAL A 563 21.86 1.68 -16.89
C VAL A 563 23.10 0.84 -16.59
N PRO A 564 24.31 1.26 -17.02
CA PRO A 564 25.53 0.50 -16.78
C PRO A 564 25.83 0.35 -15.29
N VAL A 565 26.27 -0.85 -14.89
CA VAL A 565 26.76 -1.16 -13.55
C VAL A 565 28.08 -1.89 -13.71
N ASP A 566 29.17 -1.24 -13.31
CA ASP A 566 30.55 -1.69 -13.65
C ASP A 566 30.90 -3.07 -13.08
N GLU A 567 30.25 -3.48 -11.98
CA GLU A 567 30.48 -4.75 -11.28
C GLU A 567 29.95 -5.96 -12.07
N PHE A 568 29.03 -5.77 -13.01
CA PHE A 568 28.36 -6.85 -13.72
C PHE A 568 28.35 -6.60 -15.23
N ARG A 569 28.47 -7.66 -16.01
CA ARG A 569 28.47 -7.58 -17.47
C ARG A 569 27.57 -8.65 -18.06
N PRO A 570 26.27 -8.35 -18.30
CA PRO A 570 25.38 -9.28 -18.97
C PRO A 570 25.87 -9.57 -20.38
N ALA A 571 26.05 -10.85 -20.70
CA ALA A 571 26.52 -11.28 -22.00
C ALA A 571 25.40 -11.35 -23.05
N GLY A 572 24.14 -11.36 -22.61
CA GLY A 572 22.99 -11.64 -23.47
C GLY A 572 23.06 -13.05 -24.07
N GLY A 573 22.25 -13.31 -25.07
CA GLY A 573 22.27 -14.59 -25.81
C GLY A 573 20.94 -15.33 -25.76
N PRO A 574 20.85 -16.53 -26.36
CA PRO A 574 19.64 -17.35 -26.31
C PRO A 574 19.46 -18.02 -24.95
N SER A 575 18.20 -18.24 -24.57
CA SER A 575 17.87 -19.08 -23.42
C SER A 575 18.30 -20.53 -23.64
N ARG A 576 18.69 -21.20 -22.56
CA ARG A 576 19.12 -22.60 -22.57
C ARG A 576 18.15 -23.43 -21.75
N ASP A 577 17.61 -24.46 -22.35
CA ASP A 577 16.78 -25.43 -21.66
C ASP A 577 17.63 -26.28 -20.69
N LEU A 578 17.20 -26.35 -19.43
CA LEU A 578 17.84 -27.18 -18.39
C LEU A 578 17.01 -28.44 -18.13
N GLY A 579 15.81 -28.54 -18.67
CA GLY A 579 14.90 -29.65 -18.46
C GLY A 579 14.35 -29.77 -17.06
N GLU A 580 13.96 -30.97 -16.69
CA GLU A 580 13.43 -31.31 -15.37
C GLU A 580 14.57 -31.57 -14.38
N VAL A 581 14.44 -31.06 -13.15
CA VAL A 581 15.42 -31.29 -12.07
C VAL A 581 14.96 -32.45 -11.22
N HIS A 582 15.74 -33.51 -11.20
CA HIS A 582 15.46 -34.72 -10.44
C HIS A 582 16.26 -34.74 -9.12
N PRO A 583 15.64 -35.22 -8.02
CA PRO A 583 16.35 -35.40 -6.76
C PRO A 583 17.45 -36.44 -6.91
N GLU A 584 18.63 -36.15 -6.37
CA GLU A 584 19.71 -37.13 -6.26
C GLU A 584 19.40 -38.15 -5.19
N GLN A 585 19.79 -39.43 -5.37
CA GLN A 585 19.71 -40.45 -4.33
C GLN A 585 20.73 -40.14 -3.23
N VAL A 586 20.25 -39.61 -2.11
CA VAL A 586 21.11 -39.19 -0.99
C VAL A 586 20.84 -40.02 0.27
N ALA A 587 21.86 -40.33 1.01
CA ALA A 587 21.75 -40.99 2.28
C ALA A 587 21.04 -40.07 3.31
N ILE A 588 19.90 -40.56 3.87
CA ILE A 588 19.04 -39.84 4.81
C ILE A 588 19.77 -39.34 6.07
N ALA A 589 20.83 -40.03 6.49
CA ALA A 589 21.61 -39.71 7.69
C ALA A 589 22.30 -38.33 7.62
N GLY A 590 22.93 -37.98 6.49
CA GLY A 590 23.64 -36.68 6.31
C GLY A 590 22.73 -35.45 6.24
N ALA A 591 21.47 -35.65 5.87
CA ALA A 591 20.54 -34.55 5.74
C ALA A 591 19.99 -34.01 7.09
N ARG A 592 20.05 -34.83 8.16
CA ARG A 592 19.58 -34.44 9.49
C ARG A 592 20.59 -33.61 10.28
N GLU A 593 21.89 -33.75 10.01
CA GLU A 593 22.96 -33.06 10.75
C GLU A 593 23.11 -31.58 10.33
N ALA A 594 22.64 -31.22 9.17
CA ALA A 594 22.78 -29.89 8.59
C ALA A 594 21.54 -28.96 8.75
N ALA A 595 20.63 -29.25 9.69
CA ALA A 595 19.44 -28.41 9.86
C ALA A 595 19.80 -27.00 10.36
N PRO A 596 19.20 -25.91 9.80
CA PRO A 596 19.53 -24.54 10.16
C PRO A 596 19.24 -24.27 11.64
N VAL A 597 20.25 -23.90 12.39
CA VAL A 597 20.12 -23.58 13.83
C VAL A 597 19.16 -22.41 14.06
N ALA A 598 19.13 -21.45 13.14
CA ALA A 598 18.29 -20.26 13.22
C ALA A 598 16.77 -20.55 13.16
N MET A 599 16.36 -21.70 12.60
CA MET A 599 14.95 -22.10 12.49
C MET A 599 14.54 -23.22 13.46
N ARG A 600 15.46 -23.67 14.31
CA ARG A 600 15.25 -24.74 15.30
C ARG A 600 14.88 -24.22 16.68
N GLN A 601 14.26 -23.11 16.85
CA GLN A 601 13.77 -22.75 18.18
C GLN A 601 12.61 -23.67 18.55
N GLU A 602 12.83 -24.50 19.59
CA GLU A 602 11.72 -25.17 20.26
C GLU A 602 10.78 -24.11 20.82
N PRO A 603 9.45 -24.31 20.76
CA PRO A 603 8.51 -23.41 21.39
C PRO A 603 8.87 -23.33 22.87
N THR A 604 9.45 -22.22 23.29
CA THR A 604 9.73 -21.92 24.68
C THR A 604 8.41 -21.73 25.41
N GLY A 605 7.99 -22.75 26.13
CA GLY A 605 6.91 -22.72 27.11
C GLY A 605 5.52 -22.44 26.53
N ALA A 606 4.52 -23.03 27.13
CA ALA A 606 3.13 -22.74 26.86
C ALA A 606 2.94 -21.20 26.89
N VAL A 607 2.63 -20.61 25.74
CA VAL A 607 2.17 -19.23 25.68
C VAL A 607 0.92 -19.16 26.53
N THR A 608 1.08 -18.66 27.74
CA THR A 608 -0.07 -18.22 28.50
C THR A 608 -0.62 -17.05 27.70
N VAL A 609 -1.70 -17.29 26.96
CA VAL A 609 -2.46 -16.23 26.33
C VAL A 609 -2.93 -15.35 27.46
N VAL A 610 -2.17 -14.31 27.77
CA VAL A 610 -2.64 -13.20 28.56
C VAL A 610 -3.68 -12.52 27.68
N ARG A 611 -4.94 -12.83 27.92
CA ARG A 611 -6.05 -12.08 27.31
C ARG A 611 -5.85 -10.63 27.72
N PRO A 612 -5.87 -9.68 26.77
CA PRO A 612 -5.84 -8.28 27.14
C PRO A 612 -7.02 -8.04 28.08
N GLY A 613 -6.76 -7.45 29.24
CA GLY A 613 -7.80 -6.96 30.14
C GLY A 613 -8.42 -5.67 29.55
N THR A 614 -9.17 -5.83 28.51
CA THR A 614 -10.19 -4.89 28.07
C THR A 614 -11.52 -5.51 28.44
N ASP A 615 -12.60 -4.75 28.53
CA ASP A 615 -13.98 -5.22 28.70
C ASP A 615 -14.44 -6.30 27.67
N ALA A 616 -13.48 -7.03 27.10
CA ALA A 616 -13.63 -8.22 26.24
C ALA A 616 -14.18 -9.44 27.00
N ASP A 617 -14.36 -9.36 28.32
CA ASP A 617 -15.07 -10.39 29.11
C ASP A 617 -16.60 -10.22 29.13
N ALA A 618 -17.13 -9.15 28.54
CA ALA A 618 -18.54 -9.14 28.22
C ALA A 618 -18.79 -10.16 27.09
N PRO A 619 -19.63 -11.19 27.32
CA PRO A 619 -19.92 -12.16 26.26
C PRO A 619 -20.44 -11.40 25.05
N ALA A 620 -19.86 -11.65 23.85
CA ALA A 620 -20.37 -11.08 22.60
C ALA A 620 -21.88 -11.36 22.56
N THR A 621 -22.70 -10.31 22.56
CA THR A 621 -24.15 -10.49 22.59
C THR A 621 -24.57 -11.21 21.31
N PRO A 622 -25.55 -12.13 21.35
CA PRO A 622 -26.04 -12.78 20.14
C PRO A 622 -26.36 -11.79 19.01
N ARG A 623 -26.83 -10.58 19.36
CA ARG A 623 -27.15 -9.50 18.40
C ARG A 623 -25.92 -8.95 17.66
N LEU A 624 -24.75 -8.90 18.30
CA LEU A 624 -23.50 -8.52 17.62
C LEU A 624 -23.09 -9.59 16.60
N LEU A 625 -23.22 -10.87 16.96
CA LEU A 625 -22.91 -11.97 16.05
C LEU A 625 -23.89 -12.02 14.86
N GLU A 626 -25.18 -11.79 15.11
CA GLU A 626 -26.19 -11.67 14.07
C GLU A 626 -25.90 -10.52 13.11
N LEU A 627 -25.56 -9.35 13.66
CA LEU A 627 -25.23 -8.16 12.88
C LEU A 627 -23.97 -8.35 12.02
N LEU A 628 -22.92 -8.97 12.58
CA LEU A 628 -21.70 -9.29 11.83
C LEU A 628 -21.96 -10.33 10.74
N SER A 629 -22.87 -11.28 10.98
CA SER A 629 -23.31 -12.23 9.94
C SER A 629 -24.08 -11.53 8.84
N LEU A 630 -24.99 -10.60 9.18
CA LEU A 630 -25.73 -9.80 8.20
C LEU A 630 -24.80 -8.94 7.32
N ALA A 631 -23.70 -8.47 7.87
CA ALA A 631 -22.73 -7.69 7.10
C ALA A 631 -22.12 -8.44 5.89
N GLU A 632 -22.12 -9.76 5.94
CA GLU A 632 -21.59 -10.60 4.88
C GLU A 632 -22.54 -10.71 3.67
N ASP A 633 -23.86 -10.47 3.89
CA ASP A 633 -24.92 -10.66 2.89
C ASP A 633 -25.40 -9.36 2.24
N GLU A 634 -24.64 -8.26 2.33
CA GLU A 634 -25.02 -6.91 1.85
C GLU A 634 -26.47 -6.53 2.21
N PRO A 635 -26.81 -6.44 3.51
CA PRO A 635 -28.18 -6.31 3.96
C PRO A 635 -28.81 -4.98 3.49
N PRO A 636 -30.12 -4.97 3.17
CA PRO A 636 -30.83 -3.72 2.97
C PRO A 636 -30.91 -2.92 4.28
N LEU A 637 -31.05 -1.59 4.19
CA LEU A 637 -31.13 -0.72 5.36
C LEU A 637 -32.20 -1.18 6.37
N SER A 638 -33.31 -1.72 5.90
CA SER A 638 -34.39 -2.23 6.77
C SER A 638 -33.95 -3.36 7.70
N ALA A 639 -32.98 -4.18 7.27
CA ALA A 639 -32.41 -5.23 8.12
C ALA A 639 -31.46 -4.68 9.18
N LEU A 640 -30.79 -3.53 8.92
CA LEU A 640 -29.88 -2.87 9.85
C LEU A 640 -30.59 -1.93 10.84
N THR A 641 -31.78 -1.42 10.49
CA THR A 641 -32.53 -0.44 11.29
C THR A 641 -32.76 -0.89 12.74
N PRO A 642 -33.13 -2.14 13.07
CA PRO A 642 -33.26 -2.58 14.45
C PRO A 642 -31.98 -2.44 15.28
N TYR A 643 -30.82 -2.66 14.65
CA TYR A 643 -29.53 -2.56 15.30
C TYR A 643 -29.02 -1.10 15.42
N LEU A 644 -29.40 -0.23 14.50
CA LEU A 644 -29.10 1.21 14.58
C LEU A 644 -29.86 1.89 15.72
N THR A 645 -30.97 1.30 16.21
CA THR A 645 -31.78 1.80 17.32
C THR A 645 -31.68 0.91 18.55
N ASP A 646 -30.76 -0.02 18.63
CA ASP A 646 -30.54 -0.95 19.71
C ASP A 646 -30.30 -0.20 21.06
N PRO A 647 -30.79 -0.66 22.20
CA PRO A 647 -30.54 -0.04 23.50
C PRO A 647 -29.03 -0.03 23.84
N GLU A 648 -28.23 -0.99 23.33
CA GLU A 648 -26.81 -1.10 23.63
C GLU A 648 -25.96 -0.28 22.68
N PRO A 649 -25.17 0.71 23.16
CA PRO A 649 -24.32 1.54 22.28
C PRO A 649 -23.34 0.77 21.43
N THR A 650 -22.82 -0.35 21.94
CA THR A 650 -21.86 -1.20 21.20
C THR A 650 -22.51 -1.81 19.96
N VAL A 651 -23.77 -2.24 20.07
CA VAL A 651 -24.54 -2.77 18.92
C VAL A 651 -24.80 -1.65 17.91
N ARG A 652 -25.27 -0.46 18.36
CA ARG A 652 -25.49 0.69 17.46
C ARG A 652 -24.22 1.11 16.74
N ARG A 653 -23.09 1.17 17.45
CA ARG A 653 -21.78 1.51 16.84
C ARG A 653 -21.37 0.50 15.79
N THR A 654 -21.53 -0.81 16.05
CA THR A 654 -21.24 -1.87 15.08
C THR A 654 -22.20 -1.78 13.90
N ALA A 655 -23.48 -1.44 14.12
CA ALA A 655 -24.44 -1.24 13.04
C ALA A 655 -24.06 -0.06 12.12
N VAL A 656 -23.55 1.04 12.68
CA VAL A 656 -23.00 2.15 11.87
C VAL A 656 -21.78 1.69 11.07
N THR A 657 -20.93 0.84 11.64
CA THR A 657 -19.79 0.27 10.91
C THR A 657 -20.27 -0.61 9.74
N VAL A 658 -21.21 -1.52 9.98
CA VAL A 658 -21.80 -2.37 8.94
C VAL A 658 -22.48 -1.54 7.85
N LEU A 659 -23.23 -0.51 8.25
CA LEU A 659 -23.85 0.44 7.32
C LEU A 659 -22.81 1.13 6.42
N THR A 660 -21.65 1.45 6.99
CA THR A 660 -20.52 2.05 6.25
C THR A 660 -19.88 1.05 5.26
N GLU A 661 -19.85 -0.21 5.65
CA GLU A 661 -19.26 -1.28 4.83
C GLU A 661 -20.15 -1.67 3.64
N THR A 662 -21.45 -1.79 3.87
CA THR A 662 -22.41 -2.31 2.90
C THR A 662 -23.06 -1.20 2.05
N VAL A 663 -23.14 0.01 2.55
CA VAL A 663 -23.70 1.22 1.89
C VAL A 663 -25.03 0.95 1.16
N PRO A 664 -26.06 0.39 1.82
CA PRO A 664 -27.36 0.22 1.18
C PRO A 664 -28.02 1.57 0.85
N PRO A 665 -28.99 1.63 -0.07
CA PRO A 665 -29.77 2.86 -0.30
C PRO A 665 -30.35 3.40 1.00
N GLY A 666 -30.22 4.72 1.23
CA GLY A 666 -30.64 5.39 2.47
C GLY A 666 -29.54 5.47 3.55
N THR A 667 -28.34 5.04 3.28
CA THR A 667 -27.19 5.14 4.20
C THR A 667 -26.93 6.57 4.64
N GLY A 668 -27.02 7.56 3.76
CA GLY A 668 -26.76 8.96 4.12
C GLY A 668 -27.67 9.48 5.24
N PRO A 669 -29.01 9.44 5.09
CA PRO A 669 -29.93 9.82 6.16
C PRO A 669 -29.73 9.02 7.46
N ALA A 670 -29.43 7.72 7.38
CA ALA A 670 -29.19 6.90 8.56
C ALA A 670 -27.90 7.31 9.31
N LEU A 671 -26.83 7.64 8.61
CA LEU A 671 -25.61 8.19 9.21
C LEU A 671 -25.84 9.58 9.82
N ALA A 672 -26.62 10.44 9.14
CA ALA A 672 -26.98 11.74 9.68
C ALA A 672 -27.79 11.61 10.97
N ALA A 673 -28.72 10.65 11.07
CA ALA A 673 -29.44 10.36 12.31
C ALA A 673 -28.51 9.86 13.42
N ALA A 674 -27.51 9.04 13.11
CA ALA A 674 -26.53 8.53 14.07
C ALA A 674 -25.56 9.62 14.61
N LEU A 675 -25.44 10.78 13.96
CA LEU A 675 -24.72 11.95 14.50
C LEU A 675 -25.38 12.53 15.76
N ALA A 676 -26.68 12.33 15.94
CA ALA A 676 -27.45 12.77 17.13
C ALA A 676 -27.61 11.66 18.19
N ASP A 677 -26.85 10.55 18.07
CA ASP A 677 -26.90 9.46 19.04
C ASP A 677 -26.49 9.93 20.45
N THR A 678 -27.11 9.36 21.47
CA THR A 678 -26.80 9.67 22.87
C THR A 678 -25.38 9.25 23.26
N ASP A 679 -24.80 8.21 22.62
CA ASP A 679 -23.46 7.71 22.88
C ASP A 679 -22.41 8.43 22.02
N ALA A 680 -21.36 8.93 22.68
CA ALA A 680 -20.31 9.65 22.00
C ALA A 680 -19.51 8.77 21.00
N GLY A 681 -19.37 7.48 21.28
CA GLY A 681 -18.69 6.53 20.39
C GLY A 681 -19.48 6.27 19.10
N VAL A 682 -20.81 6.21 19.20
CA VAL A 682 -21.70 6.10 18.02
C VAL A 682 -21.61 7.37 17.17
N ARG A 683 -21.71 8.56 17.78
CA ARG A 683 -21.56 9.84 17.06
C ARG A 683 -20.22 9.96 16.35
N ALA A 684 -19.12 9.61 17.03
CA ALA A 684 -17.78 9.65 16.46
C ALA A 684 -17.62 8.68 15.27
N THR A 685 -18.21 7.47 15.39
CA THR A 685 -18.21 6.49 14.29
C THR A 685 -19.03 7.00 13.11
N ALA A 686 -20.21 7.58 13.34
CA ALA A 686 -21.04 8.16 12.29
C ALA A 686 -20.35 9.34 11.57
N ALA A 687 -19.68 10.22 12.32
CA ALA A 687 -18.90 11.32 11.76
C ALA A 687 -17.72 10.83 10.89
N ALA A 688 -17.02 9.79 11.33
CA ALA A 688 -15.97 9.15 10.55
C ALA A 688 -16.52 8.49 9.27
N SER A 689 -17.64 7.79 9.38
CA SER A 689 -18.34 7.14 8.26
C SER A 689 -18.84 8.14 7.22
N LEU A 690 -19.36 9.28 7.64
CA LEU A 690 -19.76 10.35 6.72
C LEU A 690 -18.58 10.90 5.93
N ARG A 691 -17.44 11.16 6.58
CA ARG A 691 -16.23 11.60 5.90
C ARG A 691 -15.70 10.55 4.92
N GLU A 692 -15.81 9.28 5.28
CA GLU A 692 -15.38 8.17 4.44
C GLU A 692 -16.26 8.02 3.19
N LEU A 693 -17.57 8.17 3.34
CA LEU A 693 -18.55 7.87 2.29
C LEU A 693 -19.04 9.10 1.53
N VAL A 694 -18.63 10.31 1.89
CA VAL A 694 -19.21 11.54 1.39
C VAL A 694 -19.31 11.62 -0.13
N GLU A 695 -18.33 11.08 -0.86
CA GLU A 695 -18.32 11.06 -2.32
C GLU A 695 -19.21 9.96 -2.94
N THR A 696 -19.69 9.01 -2.12
CA THR A 696 -20.53 7.89 -2.56
C THR A 696 -21.99 8.06 -2.17
N LEU A 697 -22.28 8.97 -1.24
CA LEU A 697 -23.63 9.23 -0.77
C LEU A 697 -24.43 10.00 -1.82
N ALA A 698 -25.72 9.67 -1.96
CA ALA A 698 -26.64 10.43 -2.78
C ALA A 698 -27.01 11.74 -2.05
N PRO A 699 -27.06 12.90 -2.78
CA PRO A 699 -27.48 14.18 -2.20
C PRO A 699 -29.01 14.23 -2.02
N GLU A 700 -29.50 13.67 -0.92
CA GLU A 700 -30.93 13.58 -0.61
C GLU A 700 -31.38 14.69 0.35
N PRO A 701 -32.63 15.19 0.25
CA PRO A 701 -33.16 16.21 1.19
C PRO A 701 -33.10 15.78 2.66
N ALA A 702 -33.42 14.53 2.95
CA ALA A 702 -33.35 13.99 4.31
C ALA A 702 -31.92 13.99 4.88
N LEU A 703 -30.92 13.71 4.05
CA LEU A 703 -29.51 13.83 4.43
C LEU A 703 -29.14 15.28 4.73
N ARG A 704 -29.55 16.23 3.86
CA ARG A 704 -29.34 17.66 4.07
C ARG A 704 -29.90 18.13 5.41
N ASP A 705 -31.15 17.79 5.68
CA ASP A 705 -31.84 18.24 6.89
C ASP A 705 -31.19 17.66 8.16
N GLY A 706 -30.78 16.38 8.13
CA GLY A 706 -30.04 15.76 9.20
C GLY A 706 -28.66 16.37 9.44
N LEU A 707 -27.91 16.68 8.39
CA LEU A 707 -26.61 17.35 8.48
C LEU A 707 -26.75 18.80 8.98
N ALA A 708 -27.77 19.54 8.55
CA ALA A 708 -28.05 20.89 9.04
C ALA A 708 -28.40 20.87 10.53
N ALA A 709 -29.18 19.89 11.00
CA ALA A 709 -29.45 19.71 12.41
C ALA A 709 -28.19 19.39 13.23
N ALA A 710 -27.30 18.57 12.69
CA ALA A 710 -26.04 18.19 13.31
C ALA A 710 -25.07 19.37 13.54
N LEU A 711 -25.23 20.50 12.88
CA LEU A 711 -24.45 21.72 13.16
C LEU A 711 -24.76 22.34 14.54
N SER A 712 -25.85 21.95 15.19
CA SER A 712 -26.21 22.38 16.53
C SER A 712 -25.78 21.41 17.64
N GLU A 713 -25.12 20.30 17.27
CA GLU A 713 -24.67 19.30 18.25
C GLU A 713 -23.54 19.84 19.13
N ALA A 714 -23.48 19.35 20.37
CA ALA A 714 -22.46 19.78 21.32
C ALA A 714 -21.04 19.38 20.92
N ASP A 715 -20.88 18.25 20.19
CA ASP A 715 -19.60 17.68 19.80
C ASP A 715 -19.05 18.41 18.57
N PRO A 716 -17.90 19.10 18.65
CA PRO A 716 -17.32 19.80 17.51
C PRO A 716 -16.90 18.85 16.36
N VAL A 717 -16.58 17.59 16.65
CA VAL A 717 -16.24 16.58 15.62
C VAL A 717 -17.44 16.32 14.74
N VAL A 718 -18.63 16.27 15.33
CA VAL A 718 -19.92 16.10 14.61
C VAL A 718 -20.21 17.32 13.75
N ARG A 719 -20.10 18.53 14.31
CA ARG A 719 -20.36 19.78 13.56
C ARG A 719 -19.41 19.95 12.37
N ALA A 720 -18.11 19.67 12.57
CA ALA A 720 -17.13 19.74 11.50
C ALA A 720 -17.41 18.69 10.40
N ALA A 721 -17.77 17.45 10.77
CA ALA A 721 -18.10 16.40 9.80
C ALA A 721 -19.38 16.73 9.00
N ALA A 722 -20.36 17.35 9.65
CA ALA A 722 -21.58 17.80 8.98
C ALA A 722 -21.30 18.91 7.96
N LEU A 723 -20.43 19.88 8.30
CA LEU A 723 -19.99 20.93 7.35
C LEU A 723 -19.23 20.32 6.17
N ASP A 724 -18.29 19.41 6.44
CA ASP A 724 -17.52 18.73 5.39
C ASP A 724 -18.46 17.96 4.44
N ALA A 725 -19.48 17.26 4.96
CA ALA A 725 -20.45 16.56 4.13
C ALA A 725 -21.37 17.53 3.34
N LEU A 726 -21.87 18.59 3.99
CA LEU A 726 -22.73 19.57 3.33
C LEU A 726 -22.06 20.27 2.16
N HIS A 727 -20.78 20.60 2.28
CA HIS A 727 -20.07 21.27 1.19
C HIS A 727 -19.70 20.33 0.05
N VAL A 728 -19.20 19.14 0.35
CA VAL A 728 -18.81 18.16 -0.70
C VAL A 728 -20.02 17.69 -1.49
N LEU A 729 -21.14 17.45 -0.82
CA LEU A 729 -22.40 17.05 -1.46
C LEU A 729 -23.18 18.23 -2.09
N ARG A 730 -22.69 19.47 -1.92
CA ARG A 730 -23.36 20.71 -2.38
C ARG A 730 -24.79 20.84 -1.83
N LEU A 731 -24.99 20.45 -0.57
CA LEU A 731 -26.28 20.49 0.13
C LEU A 731 -26.45 21.71 1.05
N GLY A 732 -25.41 22.48 1.29
CA GLY A 732 -25.41 23.70 2.11
C GLY A 732 -25.51 24.97 1.29
N ASP A 733 -25.74 26.08 1.99
CA ASP A 733 -25.80 27.41 1.42
C ASP A 733 -24.90 28.41 2.19
N THR A 734 -24.72 29.60 1.62
CA THR A 734 -23.86 30.63 2.20
C THR A 734 -24.27 31.04 3.61
N GLY A 735 -25.57 31.12 3.90
CA GLY A 735 -26.08 31.51 5.22
C GLY A 735 -25.71 30.50 6.30
N LEU A 736 -25.89 29.22 6.01
CA LEU A 736 -25.57 28.12 6.90
C LEU A 736 -24.07 28.07 7.22
N PHE A 737 -23.22 28.21 6.19
CA PHE A 737 -21.79 28.15 6.35
C PHE A 737 -21.21 29.40 7.04
N THR A 738 -21.77 30.60 6.77
CA THR A 738 -21.38 31.85 7.44
C THR A 738 -21.66 31.82 8.94
N ALA A 739 -22.79 31.23 9.34
CA ALA A 739 -23.12 31.08 10.76
C ALA A 739 -22.07 30.26 11.51
N SER A 740 -21.50 29.24 10.87
CA SER A 740 -20.47 28.37 11.45
C SER A 740 -19.08 29.01 11.58
N LEU A 741 -18.84 30.18 10.97
CA LEU A 741 -17.60 30.96 11.20
C LEU A 741 -17.51 31.50 12.64
N SER A 742 -18.62 31.57 13.37
CA SER A 742 -18.67 32.00 14.77
C SER A 742 -18.61 30.86 15.77
N ASP A 743 -18.32 29.63 15.32
CA ASP A 743 -18.24 28.47 16.22
C ASP A 743 -17.09 28.62 17.23
N SER A 744 -17.29 28.09 18.43
CA SER A 744 -16.29 28.10 19.48
C SER A 744 -15.05 27.26 19.13
N ASP A 745 -15.20 26.20 18.31
CA ASP A 745 -14.13 25.28 17.93
C ASP A 745 -13.42 25.72 16.63
N ILE A 746 -12.10 25.67 16.64
CA ILE A 746 -11.26 26.09 15.52
C ILE A 746 -11.46 25.19 14.30
N ALA A 747 -11.60 23.87 14.50
CA ALA A 747 -11.75 22.92 13.41
C ALA A 747 -13.09 23.11 12.67
N VAL A 748 -14.15 23.47 13.43
CA VAL A 748 -15.46 23.80 12.86
C VAL A 748 -15.37 25.08 12.03
N ARG A 749 -14.69 26.14 12.52
CA ARG A 749 -14.51 27.37 11.74
C ARG A 749 -13.68 27.14 10.48
N ILE A 750 -12.64 26.30 10.54
CA ILE A 750 -11.86 25.90 9.35
C ILE A 750 -12.74 25.14 8.33
N ALA A 751 -13.59 24.22 8.81
CA ALA A 751 -14.54 23.52 7.95
C ALA A 751 -15.54 24.50 7.30
N ALA A 752 -16.01 25.51 8.05
CA ALA A 752 -16.88 26.58 7.52
C ALA A 752 -16.19 27.41 6.43
N VAL A 753 -14.90 27.73 6.57
CA VAL A 753 -14.12 28.42 5.53
C VAL A 753 -14.05 27.57 4.25
N ARG A 754 -13.77 26.27 4.35
CA ARG A 754 -13.78 25.37 3.19
C ARG A 754 -15.16 25.26 2.54
N ALA A 755 -16.20 25.21 3.35
CA ALA A 755 -17.57 25.16 2.87
C ALA A 755 -17.97 26.44 2.10
N LEU A 756 -17.54 27.62 2.57
CA LEU A 756 -17.75 28.90 1.88
C LEU A 756 -17.05 28.98 0.53
N VAL A 757 -15.89 28.33 0.38
CA VAL A 757 -15.22 28.20 -0.93
C VAL A 757 -16.11 27.44 -1.92
N SER A 758 -16.78 26.38 -1.48
CA SER A 758 -17.63 25.55 -2.37
C SER A 758 -18.87 26.27 -2.91
N VAL A 759 -19.24 27.38 -2.31
CA VAL A 759 -20.38 28.23 -2.72
C VAL A 759 -19.94 29.62 -3.21
N ASP A 760 -18.65 29.77 -3.55
CA ASP A 760 -18.04 30.98 -4.10
C ASP A 760 -18.26 32.26 -3.25
N ALA A 761 -18.31 32.10 -1.92
CA ALA A 761 -18.68 33.15 -0.97
C ALA A 761 -17.48 34.08 -0.61
N ALA A 762 -16.82 34.64 -1.60
CA ALA A 762 -15.63 35.49 -1.42
C ALA A 762 -15.89 36.72 -0.51
N GLY A 763 -17.10 37.25 -0.53
CA GLY A 763 -17.49 38.43 0.30
C GLY A 763 -17.54 38.09 1.79
N GLU A 764 -18.05 36.92 2.15
CA GLU A 764 -18.14 36.43 3.52
C GLU A 764 -16.74 36.13 4.06
N LEU A 765 -15.90 35.47 3.23
CA LEU A 765 -14.51 35.19 3.56
C LEU A 765 -13.71 36.47 3.75
N ALA A 766 -13.86 37.46 2.88
CA ALA A 766 -13.16 38.74 2.99
C ALA A 766 -13.58 39.52 4.25
N ARG A 767 -14.84 39.47 4.66
CA ARG A 767 -15.32 40.12 5.90
C ARG A 767 -14.79 39.43 7.17
N ALA A 768 -14.60 38.12 7.13
CA ALA A 768 -14.10 37.37 8.26
C ALA A 768 -12.55 37.39 8.37
N ALA A 769 -11.85 37.81 7.35
CA ALA A 769 -10.43 37.59 7.18
C ALA A 769 -9.55 38.05 8.35
N THR A 770 -9.79 39.24 8.89
CA THR A 770 -9.01 39.82 9.99
C THR A 770 -9.68 39.70 11.36
N ALA A 771 -10.91 39.17 11.43
CA ALA A 771 -11.72 39.14 12.63
C ALA A 771 -11.51 37.91 13.50
N ASP A 772 -11.08 36.78 12.91
CA ASP A 772 -10.93 35.53 13.66
C ASP A 772 -9.73 35.59 14.62
N PRO A 773 -9.89 35.18 15.90
CA PRO A 773 -8.78 35.16 16.85
C PRO A 773 -7.70 34.11 16.54
N SER A 774 -8.04 33.03 15.79
CA SER A 774 -7.10 31.94 15.47
C SER A 774 -6.30 32.27 14.21
N ARG A 775 -4.97 32.18 14.31
CA ARG A 775 -4.11 32.31 13.14
C ARG A 775 -4.38 31.23 12.09
N GLU A 776 -4.72 30.00 12.53
CA GLU A 776 -5.02 28.88 11.66
C GLU A 776 -6.23 29.17 10.77
N VAL A 777 -7.25 29.80 11.31
CA VAL A 777 -8.43 30.22 10.57
C VAL A 777 -8.08 31.34 9.61
N ARG A 778 -7.33 32.39 10.05
CA ARG A 778 -6.92 33.51 9.19
C ARG A 778 -6.04 33.05 8.01
N VAL A 779 -5.09 32.09 8.26
CA VAL A 779 -4.31 31.46 7.19
C VAL A 779 -5.20 30.73 6.20
N THR A 780 -6.19 29.96 6.71
CA THR A 780 -7.12 29.23 5.87
C THR A 780 -7.98 30.17 5.02
N ILE A 781 -8.43 31.30 5.58
CA ILE A 781 -9.17 32.32 4.84
C ILE A 781 -8.32 32.96 3.74
N ALA A 782 -7.04 33.28 4.01
CA ALA A 782 -6.16 33.83 3.00
C ALA A 782 -6.03 32.88 1.79
N LYS A 783 -5.85 31.58 2.03
CA LYS A 783 -5.78 30.55 1.00
C LYS A 783 -7.13 30.36 0.29
N ALA A 784 -8.24 30.40 1.03
CA ALA A 784 -9.59 30.31 0.48
C ALA A 784 -9.90 31.47 -0.48
N LEU A 785 -9.50 32.69 -0.15
CA LEU A 785 -9.68 33.85 -1.04
C LEU A 785 -8.93 33.67 -2.36
N ALA A 786 -7.75 33.09 -2.36
CA ALA A 786 -7.02 32.75 -3.59
C ALA A 786 -7.78 31.72 -4.44
N THR A 787 -8.39 30.71 -3.81
CA THR A 787 -9.10 29.63 -4.50
C THR A 787 -10.38 30.14 -5.17
N VAL A 788 -11.18 30.94 -4.45
CA VAL A 788 -12.48 31.47 -4.99
C VAL A 788 -12.24 32.42 -6.15
N THR A 789 -11.18 33.25 -6.10
CA THR A 789 -10.88 34.19 -7.19
C THR A 789 -10.28 33.53 -8.43
N ALA A 790 -9.55 32.43 -8.29
CA ALA A 790 -8.98 31.71 -9.43
C ALA A 790 -10.04 31.01 -10.31
N GLY A 791 -11.22 30.72 -9.75
CA GLY A 791 -12.31 30.04 -10.45
C GLY A 791 -13.23 30.95 -11.27
N GLN A 792 -13.04 32.28 -11.24
CA GLN A 792 -13.90 33.22 -11.99
C GLN A 792 -13.32 33.53 -13.39
N PRO A 793 -13.97 33.15 -14.48
CA PRO A 793 -13.57 33.61 -15.82
C PRO A 793 -13.77 35.13 -15.95
N ASP A 794 -12.80 35.76 -16.63
CA ASP A 794 -12.79 37.21 -16.89
C ASP A 794 -14.18 37.80 -17.20
N GLY A 795 -14.74 38.57 -16.31
CA GLY A 795 -15.57 39.71 -16.66
C GLY A 795 -17.09 39.54 -16.75
N THR A 796 -17.75 38.51 -16.19
CA THR A 796 -19.21 38.45 -16.22
C THR A 796 -19.83 37.87 -14.96
N THR A 797 -20.15 38.73 -13.98
CA THR A 797 -21.44 38.76 -13.23
C THR A 797 -21.46 39.95 -12.27
N SER A 798 -22.49 40.74 -12.29
CA SER A 798 -22.64 42.03 -11.64
C SER A 798 -23.01 42.00 -10.15
N ASP A 799 -22.98 40.86 -9.47
CA ASP A 799 -23.43 40.72 -8.07
C ASP A 799 -22.41 40.05 -7.11
N GLY A 800 -21.18 39.74 -7.55
CA GLY A 800 -20.12 39.26 -6.69
C GLY A 800 -19.25 40.37 -6.06
N PRO A 801 -18.59 40.17 -4.92
CA PRO A 801 -17.66 41.13 -4.36
C PRO A 801 -16.55 41.40 -5.38
N GLY A 802 -16.38 42.67 -5.77
CA GLY A 802 -15.34 43.05 -6.72
C GLY A 802 -13.93 42.67 -6.22
N PRO A 803 -12.95 42.53 -7.12
CA PRO A 803 -11.54 42.27 -6.79
C PRO A 803 -10.98 43.16 -5.67
N ASP A 804 -11.49 44.37 -5.55
CA ASP A 804 -11.11 45.38 -4.56
C ASP A 804 -11.41 44.93 -3.11
N MET A 805 -12.48 44.19 -2.88
CA MET A 805 -12.79 43.67 -1.53
C MET A 805 -11.82 42.57 -1.11
N VAL A 806 -11.49 41.64 -2.01
CA VAL A 806 -10.50 40.56 -1.74
C VAL A 806 -9.12 41.16 -1.50
N HIS A 807 -8.70 42.10 -2.36
CA HIS A 807 -7.40 42.78 -2.16
C HIS A 807 -7.36 43.60 -0.88
N SER A 808 -8.47 44.20 -0.44
CA SER A 808 -8.57 44.92 0.82
C SER A 808 -8.44 43.99 2.02
N ALA A 809 -9.05 42.81 1.95
CA ALA A 809 -8.95 41.78 2.99
C ALA A 809 -7.52 41.22 3.10
N LEU A 810 -6.90 40.90 1.96
CA LEU A 810 -5.50 40.46 1.92
C LEU A 810 -4.55 41.57 2.41
N ALA A 811 -4.82 42.85 2.10
CA ALA A 811 -4.07 43.98 2.61
C ALA A 811 -4.10 44.05 4.15
N GLY A 812 -5.24 43.71 4.76
CA GLY A 812 -5.36 43.61 6.22
C GLY A 812 -4.56 42.46 6.80
N LEU A 813 -4.56 41.30 6.15
CA LEU A 813 -3.81 40.11 6.57
C LEU A 813 -2.29 40.25 6.39
N ILE A 814 -1.83 41.07 5.47
CA ILE A 814 -0.40 41.43 5.32
C ILE A 814 0.14 42.18 6.56
N ASP A 815 -0.71 42.85 7.32
CA ASP A 815 -0.34 43.56 8.56
C ASP A 815 -0.52 42.66 9.82
N ASP A 816 -0.85 41.36 9.66
CA ASP A 816 -1.05 40.49 10.77
C ASP A 816 0.22 40.31 11.60
N PRO A 817 0.12 40.23 12.95
CA PRO A 817 1.27 40.00 13.81
C PRO A 817 1.95 38.64 13.55
N ASP A 818 1.18 37.62 13.09
CA ASP A 818 1.71 36.31 12.82
C ASP A 818 2.31 36.20 11.41
N ALA A 819 3.55 35.72 11.33
CA ALA A 819 4.29 35.62 10.09
C ALA A 819 3.67 34.65 9.07
N LEU A 820 3.02 33.57 9.53
CA LEU A 820 2.38 32.60 8.65
C LEU A 820 1.12 33.18 8.01
N VAL A 821 0.39 34.03 8.71
CA VAL A 821 -0.77 34.76 8.15
C VAL A 821 -0.31 35.75 7.10
N ARG A 822 0.74 36.55 7.38
CA ARG A 822 1.32 37.45 6.39
C ARG A 822 1.81 36.71 5.14
N ALA A 823 2.51 35.58 5.34
CA ALA A 823 3.01 34.75 4.25
C ALA A 823 1.88 34.25 3.37
N ALA A 824 0.81 33.66 3.97
CA ALA A 824 -0.35 33.18 3.23
C ALA A 824 -1.09 34.29 2.47
N ALA A 825 -1.15 35.50 3.04
CA ALA A 825 -1.77 36.65 2.36
C ALA A 825 -0.94 37.10 1.14
N TYR A 826 0.39 37.12 1.23
CA TYR A 826 1.23 37.40 0.08
C TYR A 826 1.16 36.30 -0.98
N GLU A 827 1.16 35.04 -0.57
CA GLU A 827 1.00 33.89 -1.46
C GLU A 827 -0.32 33.98 -2.24
N ALA A 828 -1.41 34.31 -1.56
CA ALA A 828 -2.73 34.54 -2.19
C ALA A 828 -2.71 35.61 -3.27
N LEU A 829 -1.95 36.70 -3.10
CA LEU A 829 -1.76 37.73 -4.11
C LEU A 829 -1.07 37.20 -5.38
N GLY A 830 -0.26 36.16 -5.27
CA GLY A 830 0.33 35.44 -6.43
C GLY A 830 -0.71 34.72 -7.31
N THR A 831 -1.95 34.63 -6.86
CA THR A 831 -3.09 34.04 -7.61
C THR A 831 -4.15 35.08 -7.91
N THR A 832 -4.53 35.91 -6.93
CA THR A 832 -5.62 36.90 -7.06
C THR A 832 -5.24 38.16 -7.83
N GLY A 833 -3.94 38.35 -8.13
CA GLY A 833 -3.37 39.55 -8.70
C GLY A 833 -2.71 40.44 -7.64
N CYS A 834 -1.66 41.13 -8.04
CA CYS A 834 -0.88 42.00 -7.16
C CYS A 834 -0.89 43.43 -7.69
N PRO A 835 -1.91 44.28 -7.33
CA PRO A 835 -1.99 45.66 -7.74
C PRO A 835 -0.78 46.48 -7.24
N ALA A 836 -0.45 47.58 -7.93
CA ALA A 836 0.76 48.36 -7.64
C ALA A 836 0.95 48.74 -6.16
N PRO A 837 -0.09 49.13 -5.38
CA PRO A 837 0.07 49.39 -3.95
C PRO A 837 0.49 48.18 -3.14
N LEU A 838 -0.04 47.01 -3.46
CA LEU A 838 0.27 45.71 -2.79
C LEU A 838 1.61 45.18 -3.28
N ALA A 839 1.97 45.37 -4.54
CA ALA A 839 3.27 45.02 -5.07
C ALA A 839 4.43 45.80 -4.40
N ALA A 840 4.23 47.08 -4.11
CA ALA A 840 5.22 47.87 -3.34
C ALA A 840 5.38 47.34 -1.90
N ARG A 841 4.28 46.85 -1.29
CA ARG A 841 4.35 46.20 0.04
C ARG A 841 5.05 44.84 -0.02
N ALA A 842 4.81 44.07 -1.08
CA ALA A 842 5.49 42.80 -1.32
C ALA A 842 7.00 43.01 -1.53
N GLU A 843 7.41 44.06 -2.29
CA GLU A 843 8.81 44.40 -2.44
C GLU A 843 9.46 44.72 -1.08
N ALA A 844 8.81 45.50 -0.22
CA ALA A 844 9.27 45.82 1.11
C ALA A 844 9.39 44.55 2.00
N ALA A 845 8.45 43.62 1.86
CA ALA A 845 8.40 42.38 2.61
C ALA A 845 9.49 41.34 2.22
N LEU A 846 10.23 41.57 1.12
CA LEU A 846 11.43 40.78 0.80
C LEU A 846 12.57 40.96 1.85
N SER A 847 12.40 41.86 2.78
CA SER A 847 13.32 42.08 3.91
C SER A 847 12.72 41.66 5.26
N ASP A 848 11.57 40.97 5.27
CA ASP A 848 10.96 40.44 6.50
C ASP A 848 11.92 39.43 7.18
N PRO A 849 12.02 39.42 8.51
CA PRO A 849 12.85 38.47 9.22
C PRO A 849 12.44 37.03 9.00
N ALA A 850 11.13 36.76 8.79
CA ALA A 850 10.61 35.44 8.51
C ALA A 850 10.74 35.08 7.02
N TRP A 851 11.48 34.04 6.70
CA TRP A 851 11.66 33.62 5.32
C TRP A 851 10.34 33.23 4.61
N GLN A 852 9.36 32.70 5.33
CA GLN A 852 8.03 32.38 4.81
C GLN A 852 7.36 33.64 4.21
N VAL A 853 7.45 34.76 4.90
CA VAL A 853 6.94 36.03 4.40
C VAL A 853 7.71 36.50 3.17
N ARG A 854 9.05 36.35 3.17
CA ARG A 854 9.85 36.66 1.97
C ARG A 854 9.50 35.78 0.77
N ALA A 855 9.26 34.48 0.99
CA ALA A 855 8.83 33.56 -0.05
C ALA A 855 7.44 33.90 -0.60
N GLY A 856 6.47 34.16 0.29
CA GLY A 856 5.14 34.61 -0.10
C GLY A 856 5.16 35.94 -0.88
N ALA A 857 5.93 36.90 -0.40
CA ALA A 857 6.12 38.20 -1.07
C ALA A 857 6.74 38.04 -2.47
N THR A 858 7.71 37.13 -2.59
CA THR A 858 8.32 36.77 -3.88
C THR A 858 7.26 36.16 -4.82
N THR A 859 6.36 35.32 -4.32
CA THR A 859 5.26 34.72 -5.07
C THR A 859 4.24 35.79 -5.51
N ALA A 860 3.90 36.75 -4.63
CA ALA A 860 3.02 37.88 -4.97
C ALA A 860 3.55 38.68 -6.16
N LEU A 861 4.85 38.95 -6.21
CA LEU A 861 5.48 39.70 -7.29
C LEU A 861 5.42 39.00 -8.65
N SER A 862 5.11 37.72 -8.71
CA SER A 862 4.92 36.97 -9.98
C SER A 862 3.82 37.54 -10.87
N LEU A 863 2.82 38.20 -10.28
CA LEU A 863 1.71 38.85 -10.97
C LEU A 863 1.78 40.39 -10.96
N ALA A 864 2.87 40.97 -10.44
CA ALA A 864 3.10 42.41 -10.48
C ALA A 864 3.68 42.88 -11.82
N ALA A 865 3.62 44.19 -12.09
CA ALA A 865 4.17 44.76 -13.31
C ALA A 865 5.69 44.47 -13.45
N PRO A 866 6.17 44.00 -14.62
CA PRO A 866 7.55 43.55 -14.81
C PRO A 866 8.63 44.57 -14.40
N GLY A 867 8.37 45.87 -14.58
CA GLY A 867 9.32 46.91 -14.22
C GLY A 867 9.61 47.01 -12.72
N LEU A 868 8.67 46.61 -11.86
CA LEU A 868 8.84 46.55 -10.41
C LEU A 868 9.27 45.12 -9.99
N ALA A 869 8.61 44.12 -10.55
CA ALA A 869 8.80 42.73 -10.13
C ALA A 869 10.20 42.20 -10.46
N VAL A 870 10.68 42.35 -11.70
CA VAL A 870 11.92 41.69 -12.14
C VAL A 870 13.15 42.14 -11.34
N PRO A 871 13.39 43.41 -11.05
CA PRO A 871 14.54 43.83 -10.22
C PRO A 871 14.47 43.25 -8.79
N ALA A 872 13.28 43.19 -8.20
CA ALA A 872 13.05 42.65 -6.86
C ALA A 872 13.26 41.12 -6.82
N LEU A 873 12.72 40.39 -7.81
CA LEU A 873 12.89 38.95 -7.94
C LEU A 873 14.33 38.53 -8.20
N VAL A 874 15.07 39.30 -9.04
CA VAL A 874 16.51 39.04 -9.24
C VAL A 874 17.28 39.17 -7.93
N LYS A 875 16.90 40.13 -7.07
CA LYS A 875 17.50 40.30 -5.74
C LYS A 875 17.22 39.12 -4.82
N SER A 876 15.99 38.55 -4.92
CA SER A 876 15.57 37.37 -4.14
C SER A 876 16.30 36.07 -4.53
N LEU A 877 16.95 35.99 -5.68
CA LEU A 877 17.84 34.87 -6.03
C LEU A 877 19.11 34.81 -5.17
N ALA A 878 19.43 35.89 -4.42
CA ALA A 878 20.52 35.90 -3.47
C ALA A 878 20.07 35.69 -2.01
N ASP A 879 18.81 35.34 -1.76
CA ASP A 879 18.30 35.08 -0.41
C ASP A 879 19.03 33.89 0.23
N PRO A 880 19.37 33.96 1.55
CA PRO A 880 20.00 32.84 2.24
C PRO A 880 19.13 31.57 2.25
N ASN A 881 17.80 31.69 2.19
CA ASN A 881 16.87 30.57 2.20
C ASN A 881 16.59 30.07 0.78
N ALA A 882 16.74 28.76 0.56
CA ALA A 882 16.56 28.15 -0.74
C ALA A 882 15.12 28.25 -1.28
N ASP A 883 14.11 28.23 -0.39
CA ASP A 883 12.70 28.32 -0.82
C ASP A 883 12.35 29.72 -1.34
N VAL A 884 12.94 30.76 -0.76
CA VAL A 884 12.81 32.11 -1.31
C VAL A 884 13.44 32.20 -2.69
N ARG A 885 14.63 31.59 -2.90
CA ARG A 885 15.28 31.54 -4.20
C ARG A 885 14.47 30.73 -5.22
N LYS A 886 13.89 29.59 -4.79
CA LYS A 886 12.99 28.77 -5.60
C LYS A 886 11.72 29.53 -6.01
N ALA A 887 11.08 30.25 -5.07
CA ALA A 887 9.95 31.11 -5.35
C ALA A 887 10.33 32.21 -6.34
N ALA A 888 11.54 32.78 -6.24
CA ALA A 888 12.04 33.79 -7.16
C ALA A 888 12.20 33.25 -8.59
N VAL A 889 12.77 32.02 -8.74
CA VAL A 889 12.86 31.35 -10.04
C VAL A 889 11.46 31.14 -10.62
N THR A 890 10.52 30.61 -9.84
CA THR A 890 9.14 30.35 -10.27
C THR A 890 8.43 31.63 -10.70
N ALA A 891 8.61 32.71 -9.97
CA ALA A 891 8.06 34.02 -10.30
C ALA A 891 8.70 34.63 -11.57
N LEU A 892 10.04 34.53 -11.73
CA LEU A 892 10.76 35.00 -12.92
C LEU A 892 10.34 34.27 -14.20
N ILE A 893 9.91 33.01 -14.13
CA ILE A 893 9.39 32.24 -15.27
C ILE A 893 8.19 33.00 -15.90
N ARG A 894 7.33 33.58 -15.11
CA ARG A 894 6.19 34.40 -15.62
C ARG A 894 6.65 35.68 -16.33
N HIS A 895 7.81 36.21 -15.98
CA HIS A 895 8.42 37.40 -16.58
C HIS A 895 9.50 37.10 -17.62
N ARG A 896 9.63 35.83 -18.07
CA ARG A 896 10.68 35.37 -19.02
C ARG A 896 10.69 36.13 -20.36
N ALA A 897 9.64 36.86 -20.70
CA ALA A 897 9.63 37.76 -21.86
C ALA A 897 10.66 38.91 -21.72
N THR A 898 11.01 39.32 -20.52
CA THR A 898 12.03 40.34 -20.28
C THR A 898 13.45 39.78 -20.38
N LYS A 899 14.39 40.60 -20.85
CA LYS A 899 15.81 40.22 -20.97
C LYS A 899 16.41 39.86 -19.62
N ASP A 900 16.15 40.68 -18.62
CA ASP A 900 16.78 40.59 -17.28
C ASP A 900 16.30 39.29 -16.57
N ALA A 901 15.03 38.93 -16.70
CA ALA A 901 14.52 37.69 -16.14
C ALA A 901 15.18 36.44 -16.77
N ARG A 902 15.38 36.44 -18.11
CA ARG A 902 16.10 35.32 -18.77
C ARG A 902 17.55 35.20 -18.30
N VAL A 903 18.24 36.32 -18.16
CA VAL A 903 19.64 36.34 -17.64
C VAL A 903 19.68 35.82 -16.21
N ALA A 904 18.73 36.21 -15.37
CA ALA A 904 18.65 35.77 -13.97
C ALA A 904 18.32 34.27 -13.89
N LEU A 905 17.40 33.76 -14.70
CA LEU A 905 17.08 32.32 -14.76
C LEU A 905 18.30 31.49 -15.22
N ALA A 906 19.03 31.97 -16.24
CA ALA A 906 20.27 31.31 -16.66
C ALA A 906 21.34 31.30 -15.55
N THR A 907 21.43 32.33 -14.75
CA THR A 907 22.34 32.36 -13.59
C THR A 907 21.89 31.39 -12.51
N ALA A 908 20.60 31.25 -12.28
CA ALA A 908 20.05 30.35 -11.26
C ALA A 908 20.28 28.85 -11.56
N THR A 909 20.66 28.48 -12.80
CA THR A 909 21.07 27.09 -13.13
C THR A 909 22.37 26.68 -12.43
N THR A 910 23.09 27.60 -11.82
CA THR A 910 24.32 27.32 -11.06
C THR A 910 24.13 27.50 -9.55
N ASP A 911 22.90 27.64 -9.07
CA ASP A 911 22.58 27.78 -7.64
C ASP A 911 23.17 26.62 -6.82
N PRO A 912 23.64 26.83 -5.59
CA PRO A 912 24.10 25.75 -4.73
C PRO A 912 23.01 24.73 -4.40
N ASP A 913 21.74 25.13 -4.40
CA ASP A 913 20.60 24.24 -4.14
C ASP A 913 20.15 23.52 -5.41
N ALA A 914 19.94 22.20 -5.31
CA ALA A 914 19.59 21.33 -6.43
C ALA A 914 18.20 21.63 -7.00
N ASP A 915 17.23 21.96 -6.13
CA ASP A 915 15.86 22.25 -6.55
C ASP A 915 15.81 23.59 -7.31
N VAL A 916 16.51 24.61 -6.81
CA VAL A 916 16.60 25.90 -7.49
C VAL A 916 17.19 25.72 -8.90
N ARG A 917 18.27 24.95 -9.05
CA ARG A 917 18.85 24.62 -10.37
C ARG A 917 17.87 23.91 -11.28
N ALA A 918 17.15 22.91 -10.76
CA ALA A 918 16.20 22.13 -11.54
C ALA A 918 15.03 22.99 -12.08
N TYR A 919 14.47 23.85 -11.24
CA TYR A 919 13.42 24.79 -11.67
C TYR A 919 13.94 25.81 -12.69
N ALA A 920 15.14 26.35 -12.49
CA ALA A 920 15.73 27.27 -13.43
C ALA A 920 16.02 26.64 -14.80
N ALA A 921 16.52 25.38 -14.81
CA ALA A 921 16.81 24.65 -16.04
C ALA A 921 15.54 24.32 -16.86
N ARG A 922 14.41 24.06 -16.19
CA ARG A 922 13.12 23.84 -16.87
C ARG A 922 12.53 25.11 -17.51
N ALA A 923 12.98 26.27 -17.08
CA ALA A 923 12.49 27.57 -17.54
C ALA A 923 13.19 28.07 -18.80
N LEU A 924 14.35 27.55 -19.10
CA LEU A 924 15.19 27.84 -20.26
C LEU A 924 14.92 26.89 -21.41
#